data_aadaeaf42ddd8ee9c369bb601bea67b1
#
_entry.id   aadaeaf42ddd8ee9c369bb601bea67b1
#
_cell.length_a   1.000
_cell.length_b   1.000
_cell.length_c   1.000
_cell.angle_alpha   90.00
_cell.angle_beta   90.00
_cell.angle_gamma   90.00
#
_symmetry.space_group_name_H-M   'P 1'
#
loop_
_entity.id
_entity.type
_entity.pdbx_description
1 polymer ?
#
loop_
_entity_poly.entity_id
_entity_poly.type
_entity_poly.pdbx_seq_one_letter_code
_entity_poly.pdbx_strand_id
1 'polypeptide(L)'
;MKVKELLDLKCSFFNNTYSKPVDEVSVRSLFDGSFAKKQIKLYEYTPKDLVQFLNCTSAGLDKTLAKHVEKHGKDAMYSKLKEYQFALTPSGIFGERRTYEYLKEVNPLVVIDIDNITDGGTKKMIDSFKKEPWVLGAGESMSRQGIYLLAYIENPALLREHFLSIKDHLLTKGIKADDLKDITRLRYISYGYQWIRKDNETAKPWTQHVPIPTEDIYEVKQLAPTTQWDSEETINEMLTVVGTIDESGGLHPWTTRIASRCNRKGISNEYGAKAVWDKVKNTAVVKDTPRYTFDRFKIDWDSIYETYKHEHHQQTKVRISKSKIYRFNKKIYDASPKVLQELISLVEQDEEKEVIYFTAIVLLGTLFPNRCFRYFNNHYYLNLFGYILGEAASFKGKAKIIRQALKPYQKKVDDLFKERIEARDEAVRYNKNTPKGQERKPVDKIPDLNYFFDGNTSSAAMLKAMQDSPVLVMFETEGDTIAKTWKTDWGNYSDIFRKASEHESLYSLKKNGNEENLMRIRIDKPKLSVLVSSTESQMRKVLSADEAENGLMSRFLFYIVPNDKKWYDGWSSNTEADIGAILTKLIDPEVWMQWTVQNEVHYTMSKEAYQYHQDYFNQINDNWPDELFSIISLIRRAGTATARIAVLIEELNYLENPKKKTGLVARQYTVSGETMMLAIEIMKVLLQHLFVAWQITYKQEDDRETNVQTSDTRAKVIDLLTKEPAAGYKKVANELGISRELARHHVREARKRVVGGNDQKD
;
A
#
# COMPACT_ATOMS: atom_id res chain seq x y z
N MET A 1 -26.63 9.95 -21.67
CA MET A 1 -26.40 11.41 -21.75
C MET A 1 -26.47 11.86 -23.20
N LYS A 2 -26.93 13.07 -23.48
CA LYS A 2 -26.87 13.61 -24.84
C LYS A 2 -25.43 13.97 -25.19
N VAL A 3 -25.07 13.81 -26.44
CA VAL A 3 -23.71 14.12 -26.94
C VAL A 3 -23.34 15.58 -26.66
N LYS A 4 -24.32 16.50 -26.83
CA LYS A 4 -24.13 17.91 -26.51
C LYS A 4 -23.62 18.13 -25.08
N GLU A 5 -24.25 17.48 -24.10
CA GLU A 5 -23.90 17.64 -22.67
C GLU A 5 -22.48 17.15 -22.39
N LEU A 6 -22.05 16.06 -23.03
CA LEU A 6 -20.70 15.51 -22.87
C LEU A 6 -19.62 16.38 -23.53
N LEU A 7 -19.92 16.95 -24.69
CA LEU A 7 -18.97 17.79 -25.42
C LEU A 7 -18.88 19.22 -24.83
N ASP A 8 -19.91 19.67 -24.12
CA ASP A 8 -19.92 20.97 -23.43
C ASP A 8 -19.23 20.91 -22.05
N LEU A 9 -18.85 19.70 -21.55
CA LEU A 9 -18.03 19.57 -20.35
C LEU A 9 -16.75 20.40 -20.47
N LYS A 10 -16.31 20.97 -19.34
CA LYS A 10 -15.07 21.75 -19.27
C LYS A 10 -13.85 20.85 -19.14
N CYS A 11 -12.75 21.29 -19.70
CA CYS A 11 -11.44 20.65 -19.56
C CYS A 11 -10.35 21.74 -19.54
N SER A 12 -9.19 21.40 -19.02
CA SER A 12 -8.09 22.35 -18.97
C SER A 12 -7.44 22.53 -20.33
N PHE A 13 -7.11 23.78 -20.63
CA PHE A 13 -6.43 24.22 -21.84
C PHE A 13 -4.99 24.64 -21.53
N PHE A 14 -4.08 24.26 -22.40
CA PHE A 14 -2.64 24.52 -22.30
C PHE A 14 -2.13 25.15 -23.59
N ASN A 15 -1.28 26.17 -23.47
CA ASN A 15 -0.67 26.83 -24.62
C ASN A 15 0.63 26.12 -25.08
N ASN A 16 1.18 25.23 -24.27
CA ASN A 16 2.28 24.34 -24.63
C ASN A 16 2.37 23.17 -23.64
N THR A 17 3.28 22.22 -23.90
CA THR A 17 3.46 21.01 -23.07
C THR A 17 3.85 21.28 -21.62
N TYR A 18 4.57 22.38 -21.37
CA TYR A 18 5.18 22.70 -20.07
C TYR A 18 4.42 23.76 -19.28
N SER A 19 3.39 24.37 -19.89
CA SER A 19 2.65 25.44 -19.24
C SER A 19 1.74 24.93 -18.13
N LYS A 20 1.39 25.87 -17.25
CA LYS A 20 0.24 25.72 -16.38
C LYS A 20 -1.03 25.70 -17.22
N PRO A 21 -2.17 25.15 -16.72
CA PRO A 21 -3.46 25.36 -17.34
C PRO A 21 -3.71 26.88 -17.46
N VAL A 22 -4.07 27.30 -18.66
CA VAL A 22 -4.24 28.73 -18.98
C VAL A 22 -5.71 29.15 -18.88
N ASP A 23 -6.60 28.21 -19.22
CA ASP A 23 -8.05 28.43 -19.24
C ASP A 23 -8.81 27.11 -19.15
N GLU A 24 -10.11 27.20 -18.94
CA GLU A 24 -11.06 26.08 -18.98
C GLU A 24 -11.96 26.26 -20.21
N VAL A 25 -11.84 25.33 -21.15
CA VAL A 25 -12.60 25.34 -22.40
C VAL A 25 -13.51 24.13 -22.49
N SER A 26 -14.51 24.16 -23.39
CA SER A 26 -15.32 22.96 -23.62
C SER A 26 -14.52 21.88 -24.37
N VAL A 27 -14.80 20.62 -24.09
CA VAL A 27 -14.18 19.48 -24.80
C VAL A 27 -14.45 19.53 -26.30
N ARG A 28 -15.56 20.14 -26.72
CA ARG A 28 -15.91 20.41 -28.14
C ARG A 28 -14.79 21.12 -28.89
N SER A 29 -14.06 21.98 -28.20
CA SER A 29 -12.94 22.75 -28.75
C SER A 29 -11.82 21.86 -29.30
N LEU A 30 -11.77 20.61 -28.91
CA LEU A 30 -10.84 19.62 -29.49
C LEU A 30 -11.09 19.41 -31.00
N PHE A 31 -12.32 19.58 -31.45
CA PHE A 31 -12.75 19.34 -32.83
C PHE A 31 -12.97 20.62 -33.64
N ASP A 32 -13.61 21.63 -33.05
CA ASP A 32 -14.00 22.84 -33.81
C ASP A 32 -12.99 24.00 -33.70
N GLY A 33 -12.00 23.85 -32.82
CA GLY A 33 -10.99 24.91 -32.60
C GLY A 33 -11.57 26.25 -32.16
N SER A 34 -12.81 26.27 -31.65
CA SER A 34 -13.56 27.49 -31.33
C SER A 34 -12.85 28.41 -30.34
N PHE A 35 -12.03 27.84 -29.43
CA PHE A 35 -11.21 28.61 -28.49
C PHE A 35 -10.04 29.30 -29.18
N ALA A 36 -9.51 28.78 -30.27
CA ALA A 36 -8.32 29.32 -30.95
C ALA A 36 -8.54 30.79 -31.38
N LYS A 37 -9.74 31.14 -31.84
CA LYS A 37 -10.06 32.52 -32.25
C LYS A 37 -10.02 33.51 -31.08
N LYS A 38 -10.29 33.06 -29.84
CA LYS A 38 -10.32 33.93 -28.64
C LYS A 38 -8.96 33.96 -27.96
N GLN A 39 -8.27 32.85 -27.89
CA GLN A 39 -7.00 32.67 -27.17
C GLN A 39 -5.78 33.17 -27.97
N ILE A 40 -5.82 33.09 -29.30
CA ILE A 40 -4.76 33.59 -30.17
C ILE A 40 -4.56 35.11 -30.00
N LYS A 41 -5.63 35.87 -29.68
CA LYS A 41 -5.52 37.30 -29.33
C LYS A 41 -4.76 37.56 -28.04
N LEU A 42 -4.76 36.62 -27.12
CA LEU A 42 -4.10 36.73 -25.80
C LEU A 42 -2.60 36.50 -25.87
N TYR A 43 -2.13 35.73 -26.87
CA TYR A 43 -0.72 35.28 -26.98
C TYR A 43 0.00 35.78 -28.24
N GLU A 44 -0.54 36.79 -28.95
CA GLU A 44 0.06 37.37 -30.18
C GLU A 44 0.30 36.41 -31.35
N TYR A 45 -0.30 35.20 -31.33
CA TYR A 45 -0.24 34.26 -32.45
C TYR A 45 -1.38 34.54 -33.45
N THR A 46 -1.05 34.67 -34.73
CA THR A 46 -2.08 34.77 -35.76
C THR A 46 -2.63 33.40 -36.15
N PRO A 47 -3.95 33.27 -36.44
CA PRO A 47 -4.53 32.01 -36.93
C PRO A 47 -3.81 31.43 -38.15
N LYS A 48 -3.20 32.29 -38.95
CA LYS A 48 -2.49 31.94 -40.17
C LYS A 48 -1.18 31.21 -39.88
N ASP A 49 -0.44 31.67 -38.89
CA ASP A 49 0.82 31.04 -38.47
C ASP A 49 0.57 29.68 -37.83
N LEU A 50 -0.49 29.54 -37.02
CA LEU A 50 -0.90 28.32 -36.40
C LEU A 50 -1.37 27.25 -37.41
N VAL A 51 -2.19 27.67 -38.39
CA VAL A 51 -2.67 26.81 -39.50
C VAL A 51 -1.52 26.38 -40.39
N GLN A 52 -0.58 27.27 -40.66
CA GLN A 52 0.61 26.98 -41.44
C GLN A 52 1.54 26.00 -40.73
N PHE A 53 1.67 26.12 -39.38
CA PHE A 53 2.43 25.22 -38.53
C PHE A 53 1.79 23.83 -38.44
N LEU A 54 0.47 23.76 -38.37
CA LEU A 54 -0.30 22.53 -38.20
C LEU A 54 -0.59 21.80 -39.51
N ASN A 55 -0.63 22.52 -40.65
CA ASN A 55 -0.75 21.94 -41.97
C ASN A 55 0.61 21.66 -42.63
N CYS A 56 1.69 21.65 -41.89
CA CYS A 56 3.02 21.39 -42.40
C CYS A 56 3.06 20.06 -43.21
N THR A 57 2.74 20.20 -44.49
CA THR A 57 3.33 19.36 -45.51
C THR A 57 4.79 19.76 -45.65
N SER A 58 5.64 18.87 -46.10
CA SER A 58 7.09 19.02 -46.26
C SER A 58 7.58 20.32 -46.99
N ALA A 59 6.70 21.07 -47.59
CA ALA A 59 6.99 22.34 -48.33
C ALA A 59 6.90 23.63 -47.50
N GLY A 60 6.39 23.61 -46.30
CA GLY A 60 6.15 24.81 -45.46
C GLY A 60 6.94 24.84 -44.15
N LEU A 61 7.89 23.98 -43.94
CA LEU A 61 8.75 23.98 -42.74
C LEU A 61 9.67 25.18 -42.72
N ASP A 62 9.67 25.91 -41.60
CA ASP A 62 10.74 26.85 -41.29
C ASP A 62 12.09 26.17 -41.48
N LYS A 63 13.05 26.91 -42.05
CA LYS A 63 14.43 26.42 -42.29
C LYS A 63 15.08 25.81 -41.03
N THR A 64 14.69 26.27 -39.86
CA THR A 64 15.16 25.81 -38.55
C THR A 64 14.62 24.40 -38.24
N LEU A 65 13.35 24.12 -38.55
CA LEU A 65 12.71 22.82 -38.40
C LEU A 65 13.23 21.84 -39.46
N ALA A 66 13.42 22.28 -40.70
CA ALA A 66 14.03 21.45 -41.73
C ALA A 66 15.44 20.95 -41.32
N LYS A 67 16.29 21.85 -40.82
CA LYS A 67 17.61 21.48 -40.26
C LYS A 67 17.53 20.55 -39.07
N HIS A 68 16.49 20.67 -38.24
CA HIS A 68 16.28 19.78 -37.09
C HIS A 68 15.87 18.38 -37.54
N VAL A 69 15.02 18.28 -38.57
CA VAL A 69 14.64 17.00 -39.20
C VAL A 69 15.83 16.31 -39.84
N GLU A 70 16.64 17.07 -40.57
CA GLU A 70 17.86 16.58 -41.23
C GLU A 70 18.86 16.01 -40.19
N LYS A 71 18.98 16.66 -39.05
CA LYS A 71 19.93 16.26 -38.00
C LYS A 71 19.43 15.13 -37.10
N HIS A 72 18.12 15.07 -36.78
CA HIS A 72 17.56 14.24 -35.72
C HIS A 72 16.44 13.28 -36.20
N GLY A 73 16.03 13.39 -37.44
CA GLY A 73 14.96 12.59 -38.02
C GLY A 73 13.55 13.16 -37.82
N LYS A 74 12.57 12.56 -38.50
CA LYS A 74 11.17 13.02 -38.57
C LYS A 74 10.45 13.00 -37.24
N ASP A 75 10.70 11.98 -36.41
CA ASP A 75 10.07 11.83 -35.09
C ASP A 75 10.51 12.91 -34.09
N ALA A 76 11.78 13.33 -34.18
CA ALA A 76 12.29 14.45 -33.38
C ALA A 76 11.65 15.78 -33.78
N MET A 77 11.28 15.95 -35.05
CA MET A 77 10.53 17.13 -35.50
C MET A 77 9.14 17.21 -34.86
N TYR A 78 8.39 16.10 -34.89
CA TYR A 78 7.05 16.08 -34.29
C TYR A 78 7.09 16.30 -32.78
N SER A 79 8.10 15.77 -32.10
CA SER A 79 8.33 16.03 -30.67
C SER A 79 8.55 17.53 -30.43
N LYS A 80 9.34 18.19 -31.28
CA LYS A 80 9.61 19.64 -31.18
C LYS A 80 8.37 20.47 -31.45
N LEU A 81 7.55 20.11 -32.44
CA LEU A 81 6.28 20.76 -32.73
C LEU A 81 5.29 20.66 -31.58
N LYS A 82 5.22 19.51 -30.90
CA LYS A 82 4.37 19.32 -29.74
C LYS A 82 4.71 20.25 -28.57
N GLU A 83 5.97 20.67 -28.43
CA GLU A 83 6.38 21.61 -27.38
C GLU A 83 5.69 22.98 -27.48
N TYR A 84 5.33 23.41 -28.70
CA TYR A 84 4.73 24.71 -28.97
C TYR A 84 3.24 24.64 -29.29
N GLN A 85 2.63 23.48 -29.21
CA GLN A 85 1.26 23.28 -29.64
C GLN A 85 0.26 23.38 -28.49
N PHE A 86 -0.93 23.90 -28.79
CA PHE A 86 -2.07 23.89 -27.90
C PHE A 86 -2.52 22.46 -27.59
N ALA A 87 -2.90 22.23 -26.35
CA ALA A 87 -3.35 20.95 -25.88
C ALA A 87 -4.47 21.07 -24.85
N LEU A 88 -5.25 20.01 -24.73
CA LEU A 88 -6.37 19.89 -23.80
C LEU A 88 -6.20 18.62 -22.94
N THR A 89 -6.83 18.62 -21.78
CA THR A 89 -7.00 17.42 -20.96
C THR A 89 -8.49 17.04 -20.91
N PRO A 90 -9.04 16.38 -21.94
CA PRO A 90 -10.48 16.09 -22.02
C PRO A 90 -11.02 15.29 -20.83
N SER A 91 -10.16 14.50 -20.19
CA SER A 91 -10.48 13.66 -19.04
C SER A 91 -10.64 14.42 -17.72
N GLY A 92 -10.25 15.72 -17.65
CA GLY A 92 -10.40 16.47 -16.40
C GLY A 92 -9.94 17.92 -16.44
N ILE A 93 -10.22 18.62 -15.34
CA ILE A 93 -9.85 20.01 -15.07
C ILE A 93 -8.74 20.01 -14.01
N PHE A 94 -7.67 20.74 -14.27
CA PHE A 94 -6.54 20.91 -13.36
C PHE A 94 -6.43 22.35 -12.88
N GLY A 95 -5.90 22.53 -11.64
CA GLY A 95 -5.61 23.84 -11.05
C GLY A 95 -4.28 24.42 -11.52
N GLU A 96 -3.34 24.61 -10.58
CA GLU A 96 -2.06 25.27 -10.87
C GLU A 96 -1.07 24.42 -11.70
N ARG A 97 -1.19 23.11 -11.64
CA ARG A 97 -0.32 22.15 -12.33
C ARG A 97 -1.12 20.97 -12.85
N ARG A 98 -0.60 20.30 -13.87
CA ARG A 98 -1.19 19.11 -14.47
C ARG A 98 -0.67 17.86 -13.74
N THR A 99 -1.05 17.73 -12.47
CA THR A 99 -0.78 16.56 -11.63
C THR A 99 -2.03 16.19 -10.86
N TYR A 100 -2.10 14.97 -10.33
CA TYR A 100 -3.24 14.49 -9.54
C TYR A 100 -3.57 15.41 -8.35
N GLU A 101 -2.56 16.01 -7.73
CA GLU A 101 -2.74 16.94 -6.60
C GLU A 101 -3.57 18.18 -6.94
N TYR A 102 -3.52 18.60 -8.21
CA TYR A 102 -4.23 19.79 -8.71
C TYR A 102 -5.43 19.45 -9.58
N LEU A 103 -5.87 18.17 -9.57
CA LEU A 103 -7.06 17.74 -10.27
C LEU A 103 -8.32 18.23 -9.55
N LYS A 104 -9.09 19.11 -10.22
CA LYS A 104 -10.34 19.70 -9.69
C LYS A 104 -11.55 18.85 -10.01
N GLU A 105 -11.66 18.40 -11.24
CA GLU A 105 -12.80 17.64 -11.75
C GLU A 105 -12.34 16.55 -12.70
N VAL A 106 -13.07 15.43 -12.72
CA VAL A 106 -12.86 14.32 -13.64
C VAL A 106 -14.05 14.22 -14.57
N ASN A 107 -13.78 14.21 -15.87
CA ASN A 107 -14.80 13.99 -16.89
C ASN A 107 -14.96 12.50 -17.20
N PRO A 108 -16.17 12.03 -17.55
CA PRO A 108 -16.38 10.65 -17.98
C PRO A 108 -15.88 10.43 -19.43
N LEU A 109 -14.72 10.96 -19.75
CA LEU A 109 -14.17 10.98 -21.09
C LEU A 109 -12.72 10.49 -21.06
N VAL A 110 -12.37 9.64 -22.02
CA VAL A 110 -10.99 9.18 -22.21
C VAL A 110 -10.58 9.34 -23.67
N VAL A 111 -9.34 9.74 -23.89
CA VAL A 111 -8.77 9.83 -25.24
C VAL A 111 -7.88 8.62 -25.49
N ILE A 112 -8.09 7.98 -26.64
CA ILE A 112 -7.36 6.80 -27.07
C ILE A 112 -6.60 7.15 -28.35
N ASP A 113 -5.29 7.00 -28.32
CA ASP A 113 -4.44 7.21 -29.49
C ASP A 113 -4.13 5.87 -30.18
N ILE A 114 -4.20 5.85 -31.51
CA ILE A 114 -3.90 4.72 -32.36
C ILE A 114 -2.91 5.20 -33.42
N ASP A 115 -1.67 4.75 -33.33
CA ASP A 115 -0.57 5.16 -34.21
C ASP A 115 -0.23 4.11 -35.27
N ASN A 116 0.69 4.45 -36.15
CA ASN A 116 1.23 3.57 -37.23
C ASN A 116 0.17 3.10 -38.23
N ILE A 117 -0.75 3.97 -38.61
CA ILE A 117 -1.74 3.67 -39.66
C ILE A 117 -1.09 3.97 -41.03
N THR A 118 -1.13 3.00 -41.91
CA THR A 118 -0.61 3.15 -43.25
C THR A 118 -1.33 4.21 -44.09
N ASP A 119 -0.66 4.82 -45.07
CA ASP A 119 -1.14 5.95 -45.84
C ASP A 119 -2.58 5.76 -46.38
N GLY A 120 -3.42 6.76 -46.06
CA GLY A 120 -4.84 6.77 -46.46
C GLY A 120 -5.78 5.89 -45.61
N GLY A 121 -5.26 5.14 -44.61
CA GLY A 121 -6.06 4.29 -43.71
C GLY A 121 -6.79 5.04 -42.61
N THR A 122 -6.29 6.23 -42.21
CA THR A 122 -6.82 7.00 -41.08
C THR A 122 -8.29 7.38 -41.22
N LYS A 123 -8.69 7.89 -42.41
CA LYS A 123 -10.09 8.24 -42.70
C LYS A 123 -11.02 7.01 -42.61
N LYS A 124 -10.62 5.90 -43.21
CA LYS A 124 -11.40 4.65 -43.18
C LYS A 124 -11.55 4.16 -41.74
N MET A 125 -10.50 4.26 -40.95
CA MET A 125 -10.53 3.84 -39.56
C MET A 125 -11.43 4.76 -38.72
N ILE A 126 -11.35 6.09 -38.87
CA ILE A 126 -12.28 7.04 -38.21
C ILE A 126 -13.74 6.70 -38.59
N ASP A 127 -13.99 6.43 -39.88
CA ASP A 127 -15.35 6.12 -40.36
C ASP A 127 -15.87 4.81 -39.75
N SER A 128 -15.03 3.83 -39.47
CA SER A 128 -15.42 2.58 -38.81
C SER A 128 -15.95 2.79 -37.39
N PHE A 129 -15.40 3.76 -36.67
CA PHE A 129 -15.80 4.07 -35.29
C PHE A 129 -17.10 4.85 -35.17
N LYS A 130 -17.68 5.37 -36.26
CA LYS A 130 -18.99 6.02 -36.28
C LYS A 130 -20.11 5.13 -35.75
N LYS A 131 -19.96 3.81 -35.88
CA LYS A 131 -20.94 2.81 -35.44
C LYS A 131 -20.82 2.49 -33.94
N GLU A 132 -19.73 2.86 -33.29
CA GLU A 132 -19.48 2.55 -31.88
C GLU A 132 -20.23 3.57 -30.98
N PRO A 133 -21.21 3.15 -30.19
CA PRO A 133 -22.09 4.09 -29.47
C PRO A 133 -21.39 4.87 -28.34
N TRP A 134 -20.22 4.38 -27.92
CA TRP A 134 -19.38 4.99 -26.88
C TRP A 134 -18.38 6.00 -27.41
N VAL A 135 -18.17 6.07 -28.72
CA VAL A 135 -17.27 7.04 -29.37
C VAL A 135 -18.02 8.33 -29.66
N LEU A 136 -17.61 9.43 -29.07
CA LEU A 136 -18.17 10.76 -29.27
C LEU A 136 -17.63 11.46 -30.49
N GLY A 137 -16.36 11.19 -30.80
CA GLY A 137 -15.68 11.75 -31.94
C GLY A 137 -14.32 11.13 -32.16
N ALA A 138 -13.78 11.31 -33.34
CA ALA A 138 -12.46 10.84 -33.74
C ALA A 138 -11.80 11.81 -34.70
N GLY A 139 -10.47 11.89 -34.70
CA GLY A 139 -9.74 12.73 -35.60
C GLY A 139 -8.34 12.22 -35.91
N GLU A 140 -7.75 12.68 -37.00
CA GLU A 140 -6.36 12.38 -37.33
C GLU A 140 -5.40 13.02 -36.33
N SER A 141 -4.33 12.31 -36.01
CA SER A 141 -3.23 12.87 -35.23
C SER A 141 -2.44 13.92 -36.02
N MET A 142 -1.57 14.66 -35.32
CA MET A 142 -0.70 15.66 -36.00
C MET A 142 0.13 15.09 -37.14
N SER A 143 0.64 13.89 -36.97
CA SER A 143 1.47 13.22 -37.97
C SER A 143 0.68 12.72 -39.18
N ARG A 144 -0.65 12.66 -39.09
CA ARG A 144 -1.57 12.01 -40.04
C ARG A 144 -1.28 10.50 -40.25
N GLN A 145 -0.42 9.93 -39.44
CA GLN A 145 -0.12 8.49 -39.40
C GLN A 145 -0.79 7.80 -38.20
N GLY A 146 -1.68 8.47 -37.50
CA GLY A 146 -2.46 7.97 -36.41
C GLY A 146 -3.78 8.71 -36.28
N ILE A 147 -4.63 8.18 -35.42
CA ILE A 147 -5.91 8.79 -35.06
C ILE A 147 -6.05 8.87 -33.53
N TYR A 148 -6.96 9.69 -33.08
CA TYR A 148 -7.45 9.66 -31.70
C TYR A 148 -8.95 9.43 -31.67
N LEU A 149 -9.42 8.75 -30.63
CA LEU A 149 -10.82 8.58 -30.31
C LEU A 149 -11.14 9.31 -29.00
N LEU A 150 -12.25 10.02 -28.95
CA LEU A 150 -12.84 10.51 -27.69
C LEU A 150 -13.93 9.55 -27.26
N ALA A 151 -13.69 8.79 -26.21
CA ALA A 151 -14.57 7.77 -25.69
C ALA A 151 -15.34 8.26 -24.47
N TYR A 152 -16.64 7.93 -24.39
CA TYR A 152 -17.47 8.11 -23.22
C TYR A 152 -17.44 6.86 -22.36
N ILE A 153 -17.08 6.99 -21.08
CA ILE A 153 -16.98 5.91 -20.11
C ILE A 153 -18.03 6.08 -19.01
N GLU A 154 -18.47 4.96 -18.43
CA GLU A 154 -19.53 4.96 -17.42
C GLU A 154 -19.07 5.62 -16.12
N ASN A 155 -17.90 5.25 -15.64
CA ASN A 155 -17.35 5.72 -14.36
C ASN A 155 -16.04 6.45 -14.56
N PRO A 156 -16.00 7.80 -14.43
CA PRO A 156 -14.78 8.57 -14.59
C PRO A 156 -13.70 8.26 -13.55
N ALA A 157 -14.09 7.61 -12.43
CA ALA A 157 -13.15 7.17 -11.41
C ALA A 157 -12.32 5.97 -11.85
N LEU A 158 -12.86 5.15 -12.74
CA LEU A 158 -12.23 3.98 -13.31
C LEU A 158 -11.71 4.29 -14.73
N LEU A 159 -11.25 5.52 -14.96
CA LEU A 159 -10.83 5.99 -16.28
C LEU A 159 -9.78 5.07 -16.91
N ARG A 160 -8.79 4.68 -16.15
CA ARG A 160 -7.72 3.83 -16.63
C ARG A 160 -8.18 2.40 -16.87
N GLU A 161 -9.00 1.88 -15.98
CA GLU A 161 -9.61 0.56 -16.09
C GLU A 161 -10.51 0.46 -17.33
N HIS A 162 -11.32 1.49 -17.58
CA HIS A 162 -12.10 1.58 -18.81
C HIS A 162 -11.20 1.69 -20.03
N PHE A 163 -10.13 2.47 -19.99
CA PHE A 163 -9.16 2.57 -21.07
C PHE A 163 -8.56 1.22 -21.42
N LEU A 164 -8.11 0.44 -20.42
CA LEU A 164 -7.53 -0.90 -20.65
C LEU A 164 -8.55 -1.84 -21.28
N SER A 165 -9.79 -1.84 -20.81
CA SER A 165 -10.87 -2.63 -21.40
C SER A 165 -11.15 -2.23 -22.84
N ILE A 166 -11.14 -0.94 -23.16
CA ILE A 166 -11.30 -0.47 -24.55
C ILE A 166 -10.10 -0.91 -25.40
N LYS A 167 -8.88 -0.80 -24.86
CA LYS A 167 -7.66 -1.25 -25.53
C LYS A 167 -7.73 -2.74 -25.89
N ASP A 168 -8.14 -3.59 -24.95
CA ASP A 168 -8.32 -5.02 -25.17
C ASP A 168 -9.40 -5.28 -26.23
N HIS A 169 -10.53 -4.57 -26.17
CA HIS A 169 -11.56 -4.67 -27.19
C HIS A 169 -11.05 -4.26 -28.57
N LEU A 170 -10.25 -3.21 -28.67
CA LEU A 170 -9.63 -2.79 -29.93
C LEU A 170 -8.64 -3.84 -30.43
N LEU A 171 -7.88 -4.46 -29.53
CA LEU A 171 -6.93 -5.52 -29.88
C LEU A 171 -7.66 -6.75 -30.46
N THR A 172 -8.84 -7.12 -29.97
CA THR A 172 -9.65 -8.21 -30.57
C THR A 172 -10.08 -7.89 -32.01
N LYS A 173 -10.12 -6.61 -32.37
CA LYS A 173 -10.37 -6.14 -33.77
C LYS A 173 -9.09 -5.94 -34.58
N GLY A 174 -7.94 -6.34 -34.06
CA GLY A 174 -6.63 -6.16 -34.70
C GLY A 174 -6.10 -4.71 -34.65
N ILE A 175 -6.67 -3.85 -33.78
CA ILE A 175 -6.29 -2.45 -33.65
C ILE A 175 -5.46 -2.29 -32.37
N LYS A 176 -4.21 -1.84 -32.50
CA LYS A 176 -3.33 -1.60 -31.37
C LYS A 176 -3.42 -0.13 -30.95
N ALA A 177 -3.94 0.14 -29.75
CA ALA A 177 -3.94 1.45 -29.15
C ALA A 177 -2.67 1.68 -28.31
N ASP A 178 -2.24 2.94 -28.21
CA ASP A 178 -1.14 3.34 -27.34
C ASP A 178 -1.49 3.20 -25.85
N ASP A 179 -0.47 3.09 -24.99
CA ASP A 179 -0.68 3.05 -23.56
C ASP A 179 -1.03 4.43 -23.00
N LEU A 180 -2.15 4.50 -22.27
CA LEU A 180 -2.51 5.66 -21.49
C LEU A 180 -1.81 5.58 -20.12
N LYS A 181 -0.96 6.56 -19.81
CA LYS A 181 -0.29 6.57 -18.50
C LYS A 181 -1.22 6.97 -17.36
N ASP A 182 -1.99 8.07 -17.57
CA ASP A 182 -2.89 8.59 -16.53
C ASP A 182 -3.87 9.66 -17.07
N ILE A 183 -4.73 10.16 -16.19
CA ILE A 183 -5.71 11.23 -16.47
C ILE A 183 -5.06 12.54 -16.93
N THR A 184 -3.77 12.72 -16.66
CA THR A 184 -3.04 13.96 -16.97
C THR A 184 -2.62 14.04 -18.45
N ARG A 185 -2.97 13.04 -19.27
CA ARG A 185 -2.57 13.00 -20.68
C ARG A 185 -3.09 14.22 -21.45
N LEU A 186 -2.16 14.90 -22.12
CA LEU A 186 -2.48 15.99 -23.02
C LEU A 186 -2.93 15.44 -24.38
N ARG A 187 -4.01 15.99 -24.90
CA ARG A 187 -4.38 15.82 -26.28
C ARG A 187 -4.06 17.10 -27.05
N TYR A 188 -3.11 17.00 -27.97
CA TYR A 188 -2.73 18.08 -28.85
C TYR A 188 -3.78 18.28 -29.93
N ILE A 189 -4.03 19.54 -30.28
CA ILE A 189 -4.96 19.89 -31.33
C ILE A 189 -4.38 19.51 -32.68
N SER A 190 -5.21 18.94 -33.51
CA SER A 190 -4.87 18.57 -34.89
C SER A 190 -5.98 19.02 -35.84
N TYR A 191 -5.62 19.28 -37.09
CA TYR A 191 -6.52 19.82 -38.12
C TYR A 191 -6.68 18.89 -39.33
N GLY A 192 -6.49 17.59 -39.15
CA GLY A 192 -6.75 16.58 -40.16
C GLY A 192 -8.24 16.26 -40.29
N TYR A 193 -8.54 15.15 -40.96
CA TYR A 193 -9.92 14.66 -41.05
C TYR A 193 -10.43 14.34 -39.65
N GLN A 194 -11.63 14.85 -39.35
CA GLN A 194 -12.28 14.67 -38.05
C GLN A 194 -13.74 14.32 -38.23
N TRP A 195 -14.28 13.59 -37.29
CA TRP A 195 -15.69 13.28 -37.18
C TRP A 195 -16.13 13.47 -35.73
N ILE A 196 -17.32 14.02 -35.54
CA ILE A 196 -17.97 14.20 -34.26
C ILE A 196 -19.43 13.71 -34.36
N ARG A 197 -19.91 13.07 -33.31
CA ARG A 197 -21.30 12.63 -33.22
C ARG A 197 -22.24 13.83 -33.09
N LYS A 198 -23.45 13.73 -33.65
CA LYS A 198 -24.39 14.84 -33.64
C LYS A 198 -24.91 15.15 -32.22
N ASP A 199 -25.09 16.39 -31.91
CA ASP A 199 -25.51 16.92 -30.59
C ASP A 199 -26.82 16.35 -30.06
N ASN A 200 -27.76 16.05 -30.93
CA ASN A 200 -29.07 15.50 -30.59
C ASN A 200 -29.08 13.98 -30.39
N GLU A 201 -28.00 13.30 -30.70
CA GLU A 201 -27.86 11.85 -30.45
C GLU A 201 -27.63 11.56 -28.97
N THR A 202 -28.00 10.33 -28.55
CA THR A 202 -27.69 9.83 -27.21
C THR A 202 -26.48 8.92 -27.31
N ALA A 203 -25.42 9.25 -26.58
CA ALA A 203 -24.25 8.40 -26.43
C ALA A 203 -24.48 7.36 -25.33
N LYS A 204 -23.99 6.16 -25.54
CA LYS A 204 -23.93 5.11 -24.50
C LYS A 204 -22.52 5.02 -23.96
N PRO A 205 -22.33 4.97 -22.64
CA PRO A 205 -20.99 4.82 -22.10
C PRO A 205 -20.41 3.43 -22.41
N TRP A 206 -19.11 3.35 -22.45
CA TRP A 206 -18.41 2.10 -22.32
C TRP A 206 -18.49 1.65 -20.86
N THR A 207 -19.09 0.47 -20.60
CA THR A 207 -19.39 -0.03 -19.26
C THR A 207 -18.35 -1.04 -18.76
N GLN A 208 -17.65 -1.73 -19.68
CA GLN A 208 -16.63 -2.69 -19.31
C GLN A 208 -15.39 -1.95 -18.76
N HIS A 209 -14.81 -2.50 -17.72
CA HIS A 209 -13.57 -2.01 -17.15
C HIS A 209 -12.70 -3.20 -16.76
N VAL A 210 -11.40 -3.02 -16.97
CA VAL A 210 -10.37 -3.97 -16.58
C VAL A 210 -9.66 -3.32 -15.41
N PRO A 211 -9.65 -3.91 -14.21
CA PRO A 211 -8.90 -3.35 -13.09
C PRO A 211 -7.42 -3.12 -13.49
N ILE A 212 -6.77 -2.13 -12.89
CA ILE A 212 -5.40 -1.77 -13.22
C ILE A 212 -4.48 -2.93 -12.91
N PRO A 213 -3.68 -3.42 -13.87
CA PRO A 213 -2.57 -4.31 -13.54
C PRO A 213 -1.68 -3.65 -12.50
N THR A 214 -1.19 -4.44 -11.57
CA THR A 214 -0.28 -3.99 -10.51
C THR A 214 1.05 -3.44 -11.03
N GLU A 215 1.31 -3.50 -12.32
CA GLU A 215 2.52 -3.01 -13.01
C GLU A 215 2.88 -1.54 -12.73
N ASP A 216 1.89 -0.69 -12.41
CA ASP A 216 2.17 0.70 -12.05
C ASP A 216 2.52 0.93 -10.57
N ILE A 217 2.33 -0.09 -9.74
CA ILE A 217 2.63 -0.02 -8.32
C ILE A 217 4.15 -0.20 -8.09
N TYR A 218 4.84 -0.84 -9.05
CA TYR A 218 6.27 -1.11 -8.96
C TYR A 218 6.94 -1.10 -10.36
N GLU A 219 8.15 -0.57 -10.42
CA GLU A 219 9.04 -0.77 -11.56
C GLU A 219 9.85 -2.05 -11.31
N VAL A 220 9.55 -3.11 -12.04
CA VAL A 220 10.38 -4.31 -12.10
C VAL A 220 11.56 -3.99 -13.03
N LYS A 221 12.70 -3.62 -12.47
CA LYS A 221 13.96 -3.64 -13.22
C LYS A 221 14.46 -5.07 -13.19
N GLN A 222 14.28 -5.81 -14.27
CA GLN A 222 15.04 -7.04 -14.49
C GLN A 222 16.53 -6.64 -14.54
N LEU A 223 17.25 -6.93 -13.49
CA LEU A 223 18.69 -6.95 -13.56
C LEU A 223 19.07 -8.23 -14.31
N ALA A 224 19.92 -8.11 -15.31
CA ALA A 224 20.53 -9.28 -15.93
C ALA A 224 21.09 -10.20 -14.83
N PRO A 225 21.02 -11.53 -14.98
CA PRO A 225 21.59 -12.45 -14.01
C PRO A 225 23.05 -12.07 -13.81
N THR A 226 23.35 -11.48 -12.66
CA THR A 226 24.70 -11.12 -12.29
C THR A 226 25.31 -12.31 -11.61
N THR A 227 26.44 -12.78 -12.09
CA THR A 227 27.35 -13.70 -11.38
C THR A 227 28.04 -13.02 -10.18
N GLN A 228 27.47 -11.92 -9.70
CA GLN A 228 28.02 -11.08 -8.63
C GLN A 228 28.28 -11.87 -7.34
N TRP A 229 27.48 -12.88 -7.09
CA TRP A 229 27.57 -13.72 -5.88
C TRP A 229 28.32 -15.04 -6.11
N ASP A 230 28.76 -15.32 -7.35
CA ASP A 230 29.53 -16.49 -7.69
C ASP A 230 31.00 -16.28 -7.27
N SER A 231 31.25 -16.33 -5.96
CA SER A 231 32.57 -16.19 -5.37
C SER A 231 32.82 -17.24 -4.29
N GLU A 232 34.09 -17.59 -4.10
CA GLU A 232 34.47 -18.54 -3.06
C GLU A 232 34.20 -18.02 -1.64
N GLU A 233 34.28 -16.70 -1.45
CA GLU A 233 33.97 -16.02 -0.20
C GLU A 233 32.49 -16.18 0.16
N THR A 234 31.59 -15.97 -0.81
CA THR A 234 30.13 -16.15 -0.62
C THR A 234 29.80 -17.61 -0.30
N ILE A 235 30.43 -18.59 -0.95
CA ILE A 235 30.23 -19.99 -0.64
C ILE A 235 30.68 -20.31 0.78
N ASN A 236 31.82 -19.81 1.24
CA ASN A 236 32.29 -20.03 2.61
C ASN A 236 31.36 -19.42 3.65
N GLU A 237 30.78 -18.24 3.36
CA GLU A 237 29.75 -17.61 4.18
C GLU A 237 28.54 -18.54 4.31
N MET A 238 28.00 -19.05 3.19
CA MET A 238 26.84 -19.94 3.20
C MET A 238 27.13 -21.25 3.95
N LEU A 239 28.30 -21.82 3.79
CA LEU A 239 28.73 -23.01 4.53
C LEU A 239 28.78 -22.76 6.05
N THR A 240 29.29 -21.61 6.45
CA THR A 240 29.35 -21.21 7.87
C THR A 240 27.95 -21.06 8.49
N VAL A 241 26.99 -20.50 7.74
CA VAL A 241 25.62 -20.30 8.19
C VAL A 241 24.85 -21.61 8.30
N VAL A 242 25.09 -22.56 7.39
CA VAL A 242 24.39 -23.85 7.39
C VAL A 242 24.98 -24.83 8.41
N GLY A 243 26.24 -24.68 8.77
CA GLY A 243 26.94 -25.58 9.69
C GLY A 243 27.36 -26.90 9.06
N THR A 244 27.71 -27.87 9.91
CA THR A 244 28.21 -29.16 9.47
C THR A 244 27.11 -30.12 9.00
N ILE A 245 27.50 -31.17 8.24
CA ILE A 245 26.58 -32.20 7.74
C ILE A 245 25.91 -32.94 8.90
N ASP A 246 26.67 -33.23 9.96
CA ASP A 246 26.19 -33.96 11.13
C ASP A 246 25.13 -33.17 11.94
N GLU A 247 25.35 -31.87 12.11
CA GLU A 247 24.40 -30.94 12.74
C GLU A 247 23.09 -30.84 11.97
N SER A 248 23.12 -31.11 10.67
CA SER A 248 21.97 -31.03 9.78
C SER A 248 21.14 -32.31 9.69
N GLY A 249 21.58 -33.38 10.33
CA GLY A 249 20.88 -34.68 10.31
C GLY A 249 21.17 -35.51 9.05
N GLY A 250 22.32 -35.29 8.39
CA GLY A 250 22.82 -36.06 7.27
C GLY A 250 22.95 -35.32 5.96
N LEU A 251 23.46 -36.02 4.93
CA LEU A 251 23.83 -35.43 3.63
C LEU A 251 22.64 -34.79 2.87
N HIS A 252 21.52 -35.50 2.76
CA HIS A 252 20.39 -34.97 1.99
C HIS A 252 19.74 -33.72 2.64
N PRO A 253 19.40 -33.69 3.95
CA PRO A 253 18.92 -32.48 4.60
C PRO A 253 19.91 -31.32 4.55
N TRP A 254 21.20 -31.64 4.68
CA TRP A 254 22.24 -30.62 4.59
C TRP A 254 22.33 -30.01 3.17
N THR A 255 22.32 -30.86 2.12
CA THR A 255 22.35 -30.42 0.73
C THR A 255 21.15 -29.55 0.41
N THR A 256 19.96 -29.92 0.88
CA THR A 256 18.74 -29.13 0.73
C THR A 256 18.88 -27.76 1.37
N ARG A 257 19.43 -27.66 2.58
CA ARG A 257 19.63 -26.39 3.29
C ARG A 257 20.63 -25.50 2.60
N ILE A 258 21.80 -26.04 2.22
CA ILE A 258 22.84 -25.22 1.56
C ILE A 258 22.41 -24.77 0.17
N ALA A 259 21.76 -25.65 -0.62
CA ALA A 259 21.19 -25.29 -1.93
C ALA A 259 20.16 -24.18 -1.82
N SER A 260 19.24 -24.29 -0.86
CA SER A 260 18.23 -23.25 -0.60
C SER A 260 18.88 -21.90 -0.21
N ARG A 261 19.92 -21.91 0.63
CA ARG A 261 20.65 -20.68 1.00
C ARG A 261 21.40 -20.07 -0.18
N CYS A 262 22.07 -20.90 -0.97
CA CYS A 262 22.77 -20.45 -2.18
C CYS A 262 21.78 -19.87 -3.21
N ASN A 263 20.65 -20.53 -3.41
CA ASN A 263 19.58 -20.05 -4.29
C ASN A 263 19.04 -18.67 -3.84
N ARG A 264 18.71 -18.52 -2.57
CA ARG A 264 18.25 -17.25 -1.99
C ARG A 264 19.28 -16.13 -2.08
N LYS A 265 20.56 -16.46 -1.91
CA LYS A 265 21.66 -15.47 -2.04
C LYS A 265 21.86 -15.02 -3.48
N GLY A 266 21.34 -15.75 -4.47
CA GLY A 266 21.52 -15.47 -5.89
C GLY A 266 22.81 -16.06 -6.49
N ILE A 267 23.40 -17.09 -5.85
CA ILE A 267 24.50 -17.86 -6.40
C ILE A 267 23.96 -18.70 -7.56
N SER A 268 24.66 -18.71 -8.69
CA SER A 268 24.21 -19.50 -9.84
C SER A 268 24.22 -21.00 -9.54
N ASN A 269 23.24 -21.74 -10.13
CA ASN A 269 23.10 -23.17 -9.89
C ASN A 269 24.38 -23.95 -10.14
N GLU A 270 24.99 -23.75 -11.30
CA GLU A 270 26.19 -24.50 -11.72
C GLU A 270 27.40 -24.17 -10.86
N TYR A 271 27.65 -22.90 -10.62
CA TYR A 271 28.74 -22.45 -9.77
C TYR A 271 28.58 -22.94 -8.34
N GLY A 272 27.42 -22.72 -7.75
CA GLY A 272 27.13 -23.10 -6.36
C GLY A 272 27.26 -24.60 -6.13
N ALA A 273 26.69 -25.45 -7.01
CA ALA A 273 26.79 -26.89 -6.91
C ALA A 273 28.25 -27.36 -6.94
N LYS A 274 29.04 -26.87 -7.90
CA LYS A 274 30.45 -27.25 -8.06
C LYS A 274 31.29 -26.77 -6.88
N ALA A 275 31.17 -25.50 -6.51
CA ALA A 275 31.97 -24.90 -5.45
C ALA A 275 31.69 -25.52 -4.07
N VAL A 276 30.42 -25.79 -3.75
CA VAL A 276 30.05 -26.47 -2.50
C VAL A 276 30.54 -27.92 -2.50
N TRP A 277 30.34 -28.66 -3.60
CA TRP A 277 30.84 -30.03 -3.70
C TRP A 277 32.35 -30.12 -3.52
N ASP A 278 33.14 -29.24 -4.16
CA ASP A 278 34.57 -29.22 -4.03
C ASP A 278 35.07 -29.01 -2.59
N LYS A 279 34.30 -28.31 -1.76
CA LYS A 279 34.60 -28.10 -0.34
C LYS A 279 34.29 -29.35 0.52
N VAL A 280 33.26 -30.12 0.17
CA VAL A 280 32.76 -31.21 1.05
C VAL A 280 33.11 -32.62 0.59
N LYS A 281 33.47 -32.83 -0.68
CA LYS A 281 33.78 -34.16 -1.25
C LYS A 281 34.87 -34.95 -0.49
N ASN A 282 35.76 -34.26 0.23
CA ASN A 282 36.84 -34.83 1.00
C ASN A 282 36.53 -34.98 2.49
N THR A 283 35.33 -34.61 2.95
CA THR A 283 34.91 -34.80 4.34
C THR A 283 34.72 -36.31 4.65
N ALA A 284 34.90 -36.69 5.89
CA ALA A 284 34.71 -38.10 6.33
C ALA A 284 33.33 -38.61 5.98
N VAL A 285 32.30 -37.83 6.27
CA VAL A 285 30.87 -38.17 6.03
C VAL A 285 30.58 -38.50 4.57
N VAL A 286 31.16 -37.75 3.63
CA VAL A 286 30.99 -37.97 2.18
C VAL A 286 31.80 -39.20 1.74
N LYS A 287 33.04 -39.36 2.25
CA LYS A 287 33.89 -40.51 1.94
C LYS A 287 33.32 -41.84 2.47
N ASP A 288 32.71 -41.79 3.63
CA ASP A 288 32.08 -42.99 4.25
C ASP A 288 30.71 -43.34 3.60
N THR A 289 30.26 -42.53 2.63
CA THR A 289 29.03 -42.76 1.86
C THR A 289 29.35 -42.91 0.36
N PRO A 290 29.93 -44.05 -0.11
CA PRO A 290 30.43 -44.19 -1.49
C PRO A 290 29.36 -44.02 -2.59
N ARG A 291 28.08 -44.17 -2.23
CA ARG A 291 26.94 -43.97 -3.15
C ARG A 291 26.54 -42.49 -3.32
N TYR A 292 27.07 -41.57 -2.52
CA TYR A 292 26.79 -40.14 -2.59
C TYR A 292 27.84 -39.46 -3.46
N THR A 293 27.68 -39.64 -4.78
CA THR A 293 28.54 -39.02 -5.82
C THR A 293 28.12 -37.61 -6.13
N PHE A 294 28.92 -36.88 -6.94
CA PHE A 294 28.56 -35.55 -7.42
C PHE A 294 27.21 -35.53 -8.15
N ASP A 295 26.93 -36.56 -8.96
CA ASP A 295 25.66 -36.67 -9.67
C ASP A 295 24.48 -36.78 -8.70
N ARG A 296 24.62 -37.55 -7.62
CA ARG A 296 23.57 -37.67 -6.61
C ARG A 296 23.39 -36.36 -5.84
N PHE A 297 24.47 -35.73 -5.43
CA PHE A 297 24.46 -34.39 -4.82
C PHE A 297 23.78 -33.37 -5.76
N LYS A 298 24.11 -33.39 -7.04
CA LYS A 298 23.57 -32.46 -8.04
C LYS A 298 22.06 -32.63 -8.24
N ILE A 299 21.55 -33.88 -8.19
CA ILE A 299 20.10 -34.13 -8.25
C ILE A 299 19.38 -33.47 -7.06
N ASP A 300 19.89 -33.64 -5.84
CA ASP A 300 19.31 -33.02 -4.65
C ASP A 300 19.42 -31.49 -4.72
N TRP A 301 20.53 -30.99 -5.22
CA TRP A 301 20.78 -29.55 -5.43
C TRP A 301 19.83 -28.94 -6.48
N ASP A 302 19.75 -29.54 -7.65
CA ASP A 302 18.90 -29.06 -8.75
C ASP A 302 17.42 -29.07 -8.40
N SER A 303 16.97 -30.07 -7.64
CA SER A 303 15.58 -30.13 -7.15
C SER A 303 15.20 -28.87 -6.35
N ILE A 304 16.15 -28.31 -5.60
CA ILE A 304 15.92 -27.06 -4.85
C ILE A 304 15.87 -25.87 -5.79
N TYR A 305 16.80 -25.75 -6.73
CA TYR A 305 16.81 -24.65 -7.69
C TYR A 305 15.62 -24.67 -8.65
N GLU A 306 15.10 -25.85 -8.99
CA GLU A 306 13.86 -25.99 -9.76
C GLU A 306 12.61 -25.63 -8.95
N THR A 307 12.56 -26.06 -7.68
CA THR A 307 11.45 -25.75 -6.78
C THR A 307 11.36 -24.28 -6.42
N TYR A 308 12.51 -23.65 -6.18
CA TYR A 308 12.63 -22.26 -5.73
C TYR A 308 13.28 -21.36 -6.78
N LYS A 309 13.11 -21.66 -8.07
CA LYS A 309 13.68 -20.88 -9.19
C LYS A 309 13.30 -19.39 -9.18
N HIS A 310 12.19 -19.04 -8.54
CA HIS A 310 11.75 -17.65 -8.40
C HIS A 310 12.46 -16.91 -7.27
N GLU A 311 12.97 -17.59 -6.24
CA GLU A 311 13.76 -16.96 -5.17
C GLU A 311 15.12 -16.48 -5.67
N HIS A 312 15.72 -17.17 -6.63
CA HIS A 312 16.99 -16.79 -7.26
C HIS A 312 16.89 -15.48 -8.07
N HIS A 313 15.72 -15.19 -8.65
CA HIS A 313 15.49 -13.98 -9.45
C HIS A 313 15.06 -12.77 -8.61
N GLN A 314 14.88 -12.92 -7.30
CA GLN A 314 14.28 -11.92 -6.42
C GLN A 314 15.20 -10.75 -6.02
N GLN A 315 16.37 -10.60 -6.59
CA GLN A 315 17.09 -9.32 -6.53
C GLN A 315 16.55 -8.28 -7.51
N THR A 316 15.31 -8.43 -7.92
CA THR A 316 14.59 -7.39 -8.62
C THR A 316 14.34 -6.25 -7.64
N LYS A 317 15.13 -5.17 -7.72
CA LYS A 317 14.91 -3.98 -6.89
C LYS A 317 13.62 -3.31 -7.33
N VAL A 318 12.51 -3.77 -6.80
CA VAL A 318 11.23 -3.07 -6.92
C VAL A 318 11.36 -1.79 -6.09
N ARG A 319 11.46 -0.64 -6.76
CA ARG A 319 11.46 0.68 -6.11
C ARG A 319 10.16 1.38 -6.41
N ILE A 320 9.27 1.41 -5.44
CA ILE A 320 8.16 2.38 -5.47
C ILE A 320 8.71 3.71 -4.98
N SER A 321 8.60 4.74 -5.81
CA SER A 321 8.95 6.09 -5.37
C SER A 321 7.94 6.57 -4.34
N LYS A 322 8.39 6.97 -3.14
CA LYS A 322 7.52 7.58 -2.11
C LYS A 322 6.71 8.77 -2.64
N SER A 323 7.19 9.45 -3.69
CA SER A 323 6.50 10.58 -4.33
C SER A 323 5.32 10.17 -5.22
N LYS A 324 5.13 8.88 -5.47
CA LYS A 324 4.05 8.35 -6.32
C LYS A 324 2.99 7.55 -5.54
N ILE A 325 3.04 7.55 -4.20
CA ILE A 325 2.07 6.83 -3.38
C ILE A 325 0.71 7.53 -3.50
N TYR A 326 -0.35 6.77 -3.73
CA TYR A 326 -1.71 7.29 -3.78
C TYR A 326 -2.11 7.83 -2.41
N ARG A 327 -2.86 8.92 -2.42
CA ARG A 327 -3.42 9.55 -1.22
C ARG A 327 -4.94 9.38 -1.22
N PHE A 328 -5.55 9.42 -0.05
CA PHE A 328 -6.99 9.59 0.01
C PHE A 328 -7.36 10.94 -0.63
N ASN A 329 -8.29 10.91 -1.55
CA ASN A 329 -8.68 12.08 -2.33
C ASN A 329 -10.11 12.52 -2.00
N LYS A 330 -10.47 13.71 -2.46
CA LYS A 330 -11.79 14.31 -2.23
C LYS A 330 -12.94 13.35 -2.63
N LYS A 331 -12.78 12.56 -3.68
CA LYS A 331 -13.81 11.64 -4.13
C LYS A 331 -14.08 10.52 -3.12
N ILE A 332 -13.03 9.96 -2.50
CA ILE A 332 -13.18 8.99 -1.42
C ILE A 332 -13.89 9.64 -0.24
N TYR A 333 -13.51 10.88 0.12
CA TYR A 333 -14.15 11.59 1.22
C TYR A 333 -15.62 11.92 0.95
N ASP A 334 -15.94 12.44 -0.23
CA ASP A 334 -17.31 12.81 -0.62
C ASP A 334 -18.24 11.59 -0.70
N ALA A 335 -17.72 10.41 -1.08
CA ALA A 335 -18.46 9.15 -1.11
C ALA A 335 -18.57 8.47 0.27
N SER A 336 -17.82 8.92 1.27
CA SER A 336 -17.79 8.33 2.61
C SER A 336 -18.99 8.75 3.44
N PRO A 337 -19.38 7.96 4.48
CA PRO A 337 -20.39 8.36 5.46
C PRO A 337 -20.10 9.74 6.07
N LYS A 338 -21.17 10.49 6.37
CA LYS A 338 -21.06 11.87 6.89
C LYS A 338 -20.23 11.96 8.18
N VAL A 339 -20.34 10.97 9.05
CA VAL A 339 -19.54 10.93 10.29
C VAL A 339 -18.05 10.91 10.00
N LEU A 340 -17.60 10.21 8.95
CA LEU A 340 -16.19 10.23 8.53
C LEU A 340 -15.82 11.61 7.97
N GLN A 341 -16.70 12.23 7.19
CA GLN A 341 -16.50 13.58 6.68
C GLN A 341 -16.46 14.61 7.83
N GLU A 342 -17.33 14.48 8.84
CA GLU A 342 -17.33 15.34 10.03
C GLU A 342 -16.02 15.21 10.81
N LEU A 343 -15.51 13.99 11.02
CA LEU A 343 -14.25 13.75 11.72
C LEU A 343 -13.04 14.38 11.00
N ILE A 344 -12.96 14.27 9.67
CA ILE A 344 -11.87 14.89 8.91
C ILE A 344 -11.99 16.41 8.81
N SER A 345 -13.21 16.96 8.93
CA SER A 345 -13.44 18.40 8.93
C SER A 345 -12.93 19.13 10.18
N LEU A 346 -12.55 18.39 11.22
CA LEU A 346 -11.94 18.94 12.43
C LEU A 346 -10.54 19.52 12.19
N VAL A 347 -9.96 19.27 11.05
CA VAL A 347 -8.60 19.71 10.69
C VAL A 347 -8.58 20.28 9.27
N GLU A 348 -7.62 21.13 9.02
CA GLU A 348 -7.52 21.82 7.72
C GLU A 348 -6.57 21.12 6.74
N GLN A 349 -5.44 20.59 7.27
CA GLN A 349 -4.38 20.03 6.44
C GLN A 349 -4.76 18.65 5.92
N ASP A 350 -4.44 18.37 4.65
CA ASP A 350 -4.80 17.11 4.01
C ASP A 350 -4.10 15.91 4.66
N GLU A 351 -2.84 16.08 5.09
CA GLU A 351 -2.09 15.04 5.81
C GLU A 351 -2.74 14.68 7.15
N GLU A 352 -3.31 15.65 7.84
CA GLU A 352 -4.06 15.44 9.08
C GLU A 352 -5.36 14.70 8.82
N LYS A 353 -6.11 15.11 7.77
CA LYS A 353 -7.36 14.45 7.34
C LYS A 353 -7.13 12.98 7.02
N GLU A 354 -6.05 12.69 6.29
CA GLU A 354 -5.69 11.33 5.90
C GLU A 354 -5.39 10.44 7.10
N VAL A 355 -4.62 10.93 8.08
CA VAL A 355 -4.33 10.20 9.33
C VAL A 355 -5.60 9.94 10.11
N ILE A 356 -6.49 10.94 10.23
CA ILE A 356 -7.77 10.80 10.93
C ILE A 356 -8.65 9.79 10.21
N TYR A 357 -8.78 9.90 8.88
CA TYR A 357 -9.58 9.00 8.05
C TYR A 357 -9.10 7.56 8.16
N PHE A 358 -7.80 7.32 7.96
CA PHE A 358 -7.21 5.99 8.13
C PHE A 358 -7.46 5.42 9.53
N THR A 359 -7.25 6.22 10.57
CA THR A 359 -7.47 5.80 11.96
C THR A 359 -8.95 5.46 12.20
N ALA A 360 -9.88 6.24 11.64
CA ALA A 360 -11.31 5.99 11.74
C ALA A 360 -11.68 4.66 11.06
N ILE A 361 -11.19 4.39 9.85
CA ILE A 361 -11.39 3.10 9.16
C ILE A 361 -10.90 1.92 10.02
N VAL A 362 -9.75 2.05 10.69
CA VAL A 362 -9.19 0.97 11.51
C VAL A 362 -9.97 0.76 12.82
N LEU A 363 -10.39 1.85 13.49
CA LEU A 363 -10.89 1.75 14.86
C LEU A 363 -12.42 1.79 14.99
N LEU A 364 -13.16 2.42 14.08
CA LEU A 364 -14.61 2.53 14.24
C LEU A 364 -15.36 1.20 14.13
N GLY A 365 -14.72 0.15 13.59
CA GLY A 365 -15.25 -1.21 13.64
C GLY A 365 -15.56 -1.71 15.07
N THR A 366 -14.89 -1.15 16.09
CA THR A 366 -15.11 -1.47 17.51
C THR A 366 -16.48 -1.00 18.04
N LEU A 367 -17.13 -0.08 17.32
CA LEU A 367 -18.49 0.36 17.63
C LEU A 367 -19.56 -0.66 17.23
N PHE A 368 -19.17 -1.70 16.51
CA PHE A 368 -20.06 -2.74 15.98
C PHE A 368 -19.63 -4.14 16.43
N PRO A 369 -19.59 -4.41 17.76
CA PRO A 369 -18.94 -5.61 18.30
C PRO A 369 -19.65 -6.91 17.94
N ASN A 370 -20.91 -6.88 17.52
CA ASN A 370 -21.70 -8.04 17.12
C ASN A 370 -21.96 -8.13 15.62
N ARG A 371 -21.34 -7.28 14.80
CA ARG A 371 -21.44 -7.36 13.34
C ARG A 371 -20.36 -8.29 12.80
N CYS A 372 -20.76 -9.24 11.96
CA CYS A 372 -19.84 -10.18 11.32
C CYS A 372 -20.32 -10.57 9.91
N PHE A 373 -19.44 -11.18 9.15
CA PHE A 373 -19.74 -11.75 7.83
C PHE A 373 -18.93 -13.03 7.63
N ARG A 374 -19.30 -13.84 6.64
CA ARG A 374 -18.57 -15.05 6.28
C ARG A 374 -17.68 -14.80 5.06
N TYR A 375 -16.41 -15.25 5.18
CA TYR A 375 -15.44 -15.20 4.10
C TYR A 375 -14.60 -16.48 4.16
N PHE A 376 -14.50 -17.24 3.07
CA PHE A 376 -13.90 -18.59 3.04
C PHE A 376 -14.35 -19.50 4.20
N ASN A 377 -15.65 -19.54 4.48
CA ASN A 377 -16.25 -20.29 5.58
C ASN A 377 -15.87 -19.85 7.02
N ASN A 378 -15.00 -18.88 7.18
CA ASN A 378 -14.68 -18.28 8.46
C ASN A 378 -15.58 -17.09 8.77
N HIS A 379 -15.81 -16.83 10.06
CA HIS A 379 -16.55 -15.65 10.53
C HIS A 379 -15.56 -14.53 10.88
N TYR A 380 -15.77 -13.37 10.31
CA TYR A 380 -14.96 -12.19 10.56
C TYR A 380 -15.78 -11.05 11.15
N TYR A 381 -15.23 -10.40 12.17
CA TYR A 381 -15.74 -9.16 12.74
C TYR A 381 -15.04 -7.95 12.11
N LEU A 382 -15.43 -6.73 12.49
CA LEU A 382 -14.96 -5.50 11.85
C LEU A 382 -13.62 -4.98 12.41
N ASN A 383 -12.97 -5.74 13.29
CA ASN A 383 -11.69 -5.37 13.87
C ASN A 383 -10.56 -5.39 12.83
N LEU A 384 -9.79 -4.32 12.77
CA LEU A 384 -8.66 -4.14 11.84
C LEU A 384 -7.39 -3.80 12.60
N PHE A 385 -6.25 -4.07 11.99
CA PHE A 385 -4.93 -3.67 12.44
C PHE A 385 -4.39 -2.59 11.52
N GLY A 386 -3.98 -1.46 12.06
CA GLY A 386 -3.44 -0.32 11.34
C GLY A 386 -2.04 0.08 11.82
N TYR A 387 -1.21 0.50 10.88
CA TYR A 387 0.14 0.98 11.14
C TYR A 387 0.37 2.31 10.39
N ILE A 388 0.63 3.38 11.15
CA ILE A 388 0.93 4.70 10.60
C ILE A 388 2.43 4.92 10.62
N LEU A 389 3.03 5.15 9.46
CA LEU A 389 4.43 5.50 9.31
C LEU A 389 4.59 6.99 9.03
N GLY A 390 5.49 7.63 9.74
CA GLY A 390 5.80 9.04 9.50
C GLY A 390 7.08 9.44 10.20
N GLU A 391 7.72 10.48 9.73
CA GLU A 391 8.90 11.04 10.36
C GLU A 391 8.59 11.61 11.75
N ALA A 392 9.62 11.94 12.53
CA ALA A 392 9.44 12.66 13.78
C ALA A 392 8.76 14.00 13.49
N ALA A 393 7.82 14.41 14.34
CA ALA A 393 7.01 15.62 14.19
C ALA A 393 6.11 15.67 12.94
N SER A 394 5.83 14.52 12.30
CA SER A 394 4.78 14.41 11.28
C SER A 394 3.39 14.38 11.93
N PHE A 395 2.34 14.51 11.11
CA PHE A 395 0.94 14.54 11.59
C PHE A 395 0.41 13.22 12.16
N LYS A 396 1.24 12.16 12.27
CA LYS A 396 0.81 10.85 12.83
C LYS A 396 0.15 10.94 14.21
N GLY A 397 0.49 11.97 15.01
CA GLY A 397 -0.14 12.23 16.30
C GLY A 397 -1.63 12.60 16.24
N LYS A 398 -2.15 12.98 15.06
CA LYS A 398 -3.59 13.31 14.86
C LYS A 398 -4.50 12.08 14.99
N ALA A 399 -3.97 10.87 14.93
CA ALA A 399 -4.69 9.63 15.30
C ALA A 399 -5.37 9.71 16.67
N LYS A 400 -4.82 10.52 17.60
CA LYS A 400 -5.41 10.76 18.95
C LYS A 400 -6.82 11.36 18.88
N ILE A 401 -7.20 12.05 17.80
CA ILE A 401 -8.55 12.60 17.60
C ILE A 401 -9.59 11.46 17.62
N ILE A 402 -9.32 10.35 16.96
CA ILE A 402 -10.23 9.19 16.97
C ILE A 402 -10.25 8.52 18.36
N ARG A 403 -9.10 8.43 19.05
CA ARG A 403 -9.10 7.97 20.45
C ARG A 403 -9.97 8.86 21.33
N GLN A 404 -9.95 10.19 21.12
CA GLN A 404 -10.82 11.13 21.85
C GLN A 404 -12.29 10.92 21.50
N ALA A 405 -12.63 10.70 20.22
CA ALA A 405 -13.99 10.41 19.78
C ALA A 405 -14.54 9.11 20.43
N LEU A 406 -13.68 8.14 20.72
CA LEU A 406 -14.05 6.87 21.36
C LEU A 406 -14.07 6.92 22.90
N LYS A 407 -13.65 8.03 23.55
CA LYS A 407 -13.66 8.17 25.01
C LYS A 407 -15.01 7.89 25.68
N PRO A 408 -16.18 8.29 25.14
CA PRO A 408 -17.46 7.98 25.77
C PRO A 408 -17.68 6.47 25.95
N TYR A 409 -17.24 5.66 25.01
CA TYR A 409 -17.35 4.18 25.05
C TYR A 409 -16.33 3.58 26.04
N GLN A 410 -15.11 4.12 26.09
CA GLN A 410 -14.15 3.78 27.15
C GLN A 410 -14.74 4.06 28.54
N LYS A 411 -15.29 5.27 28.74
CA LYS A 411 -15.93 5.64 30.01
C LYS A 411 -17.00 4.64 30.42
N LYS A 412 -17.82 4.17 29.44
CA LYS A 412 -18.85 3.17 29.73
C LYS A 412 -18.27 1.84 30.21
N VAL A 413 -17.14 1.40 29.66
CA VAL A 413 -16.41 0.21 30.14
C VAL A 413 -15.84 0.43 31.53
N ASP A 414 -15.27 1.61 31.79
CA ASP A 414 -14.72 1.98 33.11
C ASP A 414 -15.82 2.04 34.19
N ASP A 415 -17.00 2.55 33.84
CA ASP A 415 -18.15 2.61 34.75
C ASP A 415 -18.65 1.20 35.10
N LEU A 416 -18.78 0.32 34.10
CA LEU A 416 -19.10 -1.10 34.30
C LEU A 416 -18.06 -1.79 35.22
N PHE A 417 -16.78 -1.50 35.03
CA PHE A 417 -15.72 -2.05 35.87
C PHE A 417 -15.90 -1.61 37.34
N LYS A 418 -16.19 -0.33 37.61
CA LYS A 418 -16.47 0.19 38.94
C LYS A 418 -17.70 -0.49 39.57
N GLU A 419 -18.79 -0.62 38.83
CA GLU A 419 -20.00 -1.32 39.30
C GLU A 419 -19.68 -2.76 39.75
N ARG A 420 -18.86 -3.47 38.97
CA ARG A 420 -18.44 -4.85 39.33
C ARG A 420 -17.58 -4.90 40.58
N ILE A 421 -16.67 -3.94 40.80
CA ILE A 421 -15.88 -3.84 42.01
C ILE A 421 -16.78 -3.57 43.21
N GLU A 422 -17.69 -2.58 43.09
CA GLU A 422 -18.60 -2.22 44.19
C GLU A 422 -19.52 -3.39 44.59
N ALA A 423 -20.12 -4.08 43.63
CA ALA A 423 -20.93 -5.25 43.87
C ALA A 423 -20.15 -6.39 44.57
N ARG A 424 -18.90 -6.64 44.15
CA ARG A 424 -18.03 -7.61 44.82
C ARG A 424 -17.70 -7.22 46.24
N ASP A 425 -17.33 -5.97 46.47
CA ASP A 425 -16.97 -5.48 47.79
C ASP A 425 -18.17 -5.52 48.76
N GLU A 426 -19.37 -5.24 48.26
CA GLU A 426 -20.63 -5.42 48.98
C GLU A 426 -20.83 -6.90 49.37
N ALA A 427 -20.65 -7.83 48.42
CA ALA A 427 -20.78 -9.26 48.70
C ALA A 427 -19.75 -9.73 49.74
N VAL A 428 -18.50 -9.26 49.66
CA VAL A 428 -17.44 -9.56 50.64
C VAL A 428 -17.83 -9.03 52.02
N ARG A 429 -18.30 -7.77 52.12
CA ARG A 429 -18.77 -7.17 53.41
C ARG A 429 -19.94 -7.93 53.97
N TYR A 430 -20.94 -8.27 53.16
CA TYR A 430 -22.07 -9.09 53.55
C TYR A 430 -21.62 -10.42 54.13
N ASN A 431 -20.77 -11.17 53.42
CA ASN A 431 -20.26 -12.47 53.83
C ASN A 431 -19.45 -12.42 55.13
N LYS A 432 -18.72 -11.31 55.35
CA LYS A 432 -17.97 -11.09 56.62
C LYS A 432 -18.88 -10.94 57.83
N ASN A 433 -20.05 -10.33 57.63
CA ASN A 433 -21.02 -10.06 58.66
C ASN A 433 -22.07 -11.17 58.83
N THR A 434 -22.10 -12.17 57.92
CA THR A 434 -23.06 -13.29 57.93
C THR A 434 -22.64 -14.35 58.95
N PRO A 435 -23.50 -14.73 59.92
CA PRO A 435 -23.23 -15.76 60.92
C PRO A 435 -22.93 -17.14 60.27
N LYS A 436 -22.16 -17.97 61.00
CA LYS A 436 -21.91 -19.37 60.52
C LYS A 436 -23.22 -20.12 60.37
N GLY A 437 -23.48 -20.74 59.21
CA GLY A 437 -24.67 -21.50 58.90
C GLY A 437 -25.72 -20.79 58.07
N GLN A 438 -25.57 -19.50 57.78
CA GLN A 438 -26.42 -18.78 56.83
C GLN A 438 -25.80 -18.73 55.42
N GLU A 439 -26.66 -18.59 54.41
CA GLU A 439 -26.26 -18.54 52.99
C GLU A 439 -25.41 -17.31 52.73
N ARG A 440 -24.29 -17.51 52.05
CA ARG A 440 -23.35 -16.42 51.65
C ARG A 440 -23.59 -16.01 50.22
N LYS A 441 -23.45 -14.68 49.95
CA LYS A 441 -23.48 -14.17 48.56
C LYS A 441 -22.26 -14.72 47.77
N PRO A 442 -22.42 -15.09 46.50
CA PRO A 442 -21.28 -15.42 45.66
C PRO A 442 -20.35 -14.21 45.52
N VAL A 443 -19.03 -14.43 45.60
CA VAL A 443 -18.02 -13.40 45.39
C VAL A 443 -17.36 -13.66 44.07
N ASP A 444 -17.76 -12.90 43.06
CA ASP A 444 -17.23 -13.01 41.71
C ASP A 444 -15.78 -12.54 41.64
N LYS A 445 -15.01 -13.11 40.73
CA LYS A 445 -13.69 -12.56 40.39
C LYS A 445 -13.89 -11.22 39.69
N ILE A 446 -13.04 -10.23 39.99
CA ILE A 446 -13.04 -8.94 39.28
C ILE A 446 -12.57 -9.20 37.84
N PRO A 447 -13.39 -8.87 36.84
CA PRO A 447 -12.95 -8.96 35.45
C PRO A 447 -11.93 -7.85 35.17
N ASP A 448 -11.02 -8.08 34.22
CA ASP A 448 -10.05 -7.08 33.75
C ASP A 448 -10.64 -6.33 32.56
N LEU A 449 -11.61 -5.43 32.84
CA LEU A 449 -12.34 -4.70 31.82
C LEU A 449 -11.55 -3.49 31.33
N ASN A 450 -11.22 -3.48 30.05
CA ASN A 450 -10.51 -2.39 29.39
C ASN A 450 -11.10 -2.15 27.99
N TYR A 451 -11.06 -0.91 27.51
CA TYR A 451 -11.33 -0.58 26.13
C TYR A 451 -10.04 -0.33 25.36
N PHE A 452 -9.12 0.46 25.96
CA PHE A 452 -7.78 0.72 25.42
C PHE A 452 -6.71 0.13 26.32
N PHE A 453 -5.62 -0.31 25.68
CA PHE A 453 -4.37 -0.63 26.35
C PHE A 453 -3.17 -0.18 25.51
N ASP A 454 -2.04 0.03 26.16
CA ASP A 454 -0.82 0.51 25.54
C ASP A 454 0.14 -0.66 25.20
N GLY A 455 1.09 -0.42 24.29
CA GLY A 455 1.99 -1.45 23.76
C GLY A 455 2.98 -2.05 24.77
N ASN A 456 3.09 -1.50 26.00
CA ASN A 456 3.89 -2.04 27.10
C ASN A 456 3.15 -3.07 27.96
N THR A 457 1.90 -3.40 27.64
CA THR A 457 1.10 -4.38 28.38
C THR A 457 1.65 -5.78 28.14
N SER A 458 1.84 -6.59 29.18
CA SER A 458 2.33 -7.96 29.01
C SER A 458 1.33 -8.86 28.28
N SER A 459 1.82 -9.91 27.60
CA SER A 459 0.97 -10.84 26.87
C SER A 459 -0.10 -11.52 27.75
N ALA A 460 0.22 -11.78 29.02
CA ALA A 460 -0.71 -12.36 29.98
C ALA A 460 -1.83 -11.39 30.37
N ALA A 461 -1.49 -10.11 30.63
CA ALA A 461 -2.47 -9.08 30.94
C ALA A 461 -3.37 -8.79 29.74
N MET A 462 -2.79 -8.72 28.51
CA MET A 462 -3.54 -8.55 27.27
C MET A 462 -4.53 -9.69 27.03
N LEU A 463 -4.12 -10.95 27.19
CA LEU A 463 -5.02 -12.10 27.03
C LEU A 463 -6.15 -12.07 28.05
N LYS A 464 -5.86 -11.68 29.30
CA LYS A 464 -6.90 -11.57 30.33
C LYS A 464 -7.86 -10.44 30.00
N ALA A 465 -7.35 -9.25 29.65
CA ALA A 465 -8.19 -8.14 29.23
C ALA A 465 -9.05 -8.49 28.00
N MET A 466 -8.50 -9.23 27.03
CA MET A 466 -9.22 -9.67 25.84
C MET A 466 -10.31 -10.71 26.16
N GLN A 467 -10.13 -11.53 27.20
CA GLN A 467 -11.13 -12.48 27.67
C GLN A 467 -12.32 -11.77 28.34
N ASP A 468 -12.02 -10.73 29.13
CA ASP A 468 -13.00 -10.10 30.02
C ASP A 468 -13.71 -8.91 29.37
N SER A 469 -13.05 -8.23 28.40
CA SER A 469 -13.57 -7.04 27.75
C SER A 469 -14.42 -7.36 26.51
N PRO A 470 -15.48 -6.59 26.22
CA PRO A 470 -16.36 -6.81 25.08
C PRO A 470 -15.65 -6.58 23.73
N VAL A 471 -14.76 -5.61 23.67
CA VAL A 471 -13.82 -5.31 22.60
C VAL A 471 -12.56 -4.73 23.22
N LEU A 472 -11.43 -4.84 22.52
CA LEU A 472 -10.16 -4.34 23.01
C LEU A 472 -9.41 -3.61 21.90
N VAL A 473 -8.78 -2.49 22.23
CA VAL A 473 -8.00 -1.67 21.29
C VAL A 473 -6.59 -1.47 21.83
N MET A 474 -5.59 -1.93 21.11
CA MET A 474 -4.22 -1.48 21.33
C MET A 474 -4.00 -0.17 20.58
N PHE A 475 -3.66 0.88 21.29
CA PHE A 475 -3.39 2.19 20.72
C PHE A 475 -2.01 2.68 21.16
N GLU A 476 -1.03 2.56 20.27
CA GLU A 476 0.36 2.90 20.59
C GLU A 476 0.93 3.92 19.59
N THR A 477 1.44 5.01 20.12
CA THR A 477 2.01 6.10 19.29
C THR A 477 3.54 6.07 19.20
N GLU A 478 4.19 5.16 19.95
CA GLU A 478 5.63 5.03 20.03
C GLU A 478 6.07 3.58 19.75
N GLY A 479 6.47 3.30 18.51
CA GLY A 479 6.86 1.95 18.08
C GLY A 479 7.99 1.32 18.91
N ASP A 480 8.89 2.11 19.52
CA ASP A 480 9.94 1.58 20.38
C ASP A 480 9.40 0.91 21.65
N THR A 481 8.25 1.34 22.16
CA THR A 481 7.58 0.71 23.31
C THR A 481 7.21 -0.73 22.99
N ILE A 482 6.55 -0.94 21.86
CA ILE A 482 6.18 -2.28 21.37
C ILE A 482 7.42 -3.13 21.11
N ALA A 483 8.42 -2.58 20.42
CA ALA A 483 9.62 -3.33 20.06
C ALA A 483 10.39 -3.88 21.27
N LYS A 484 10.42 -3.13 22.36
CA LYS A 484 11.02 -3.56 23.63
C LYS A 484 10.22 -4.70 24.26
N THR A 485 8.91 -4.52 24.39
CA THR A 485 8.02 -5.50 25.03
C THR A 485 7.99 -6.83 24.26
N TRP A 486 7.92 -6.78 22.94
CA TRP A 486 7.86 -8.00 22.11
C TRP A 486 9.15 -8.84 22.14
N LYS A 487 10.31 -8.19 22.38
CA LYS A 487 11.60 -8.89 22.48
C LYS A 487 11.89 -9.48 23.86
N THR A 488 11.31 -8.92 24.91
CA THR A 488 11.61 -9.29 26.30
C THR A 488 10.59 -10.24 26.90
N ASP A 489 9.37 -10.31 26.37
CA ASP A 489 8.33 -11.19 26.90
C ASP A 489 8.42 -12.58 26.26
N TRP A 490 8.41 -13.61 27.09
CA TRP A 490 8.32 -15.04 26.71
C TRP A 490 6.96 -15.37 26.03
N GLY A 491 6.06 -14.41 25.96
CA GLY A 491 4.78 -14.51 25.27
C GLY A 491 4.94 -14.16 23.78
N ASN A 492 4.57 -15.09 22.92
CA ASN A 492 4.61 -14.90 21.48
C ASN A 492 3.50 -13.93 21.01
N TYR A 493 3.75 -12.60 21.12
CA TYR A 493 2.81 -11.58 20.66
C TYR A 493 2.43 -11.75 19.20
N SER A 494 3.38 -12.12 18.36
CA SER A 494 3.14 -12.33 16.93
C SER A 494 2.07 -13.41 16.69
N ASP A 495 2.12 -14.53 17.44
CA ASP A 495 1.11 -15.59 17.35
C ASP A 495 -0.27 -15.10 17.84
N ILE A 496 -0.31 -14.36 18.96
CA ILE A 496 -1.56 -13.80 19.51
C ILE A 496 -2.20 -12.85 18.50
N PHE A 497 -1.44 -11.92 17.92
CA PHE A 497 -1.96 -10.97 16.93
C PHE A 497 -2.40 -11.69 15.65
N ARG A 498 -1.64 -12.67 15.18
CA ARG A 498 -2.02 -13.45 13.98
C ARG A 498 -3.35 -14.16 14.17
N LYS A 499 -3.55 -14.81 15.32
CA LYS A 499 -4.82 -15.48 15.66
C LYS A 499 -5.95 -14.48 15.89
N ALA A 500 -5.69 -13.40 16.64
CA ALA A 500 -6.71 -12.38 16.93
C ALA A 500 -7.21 -11.68 15.67
N SER A 501 -6.34 -11.41 14.69
CA SER A 501 -6.74 -10.79 13.42
C SER A 501 -7.66 -11.66 12.58
N GLU A 502 -7.56 -12.98 12.71
CA GLU A 502 -8.42 -13.98 12.03
C GLU A 502 -9.58 -14.45 12.92
N HIS A 503 -9.72 -13.89 14.14
CA HIS A 503 -10.69 -14.31 15.16
C HIS A 503 -10.59 -15.78 15.54
N GLU A 504 -9.39 -16.37 15.41
CA GLU A 504 -9.10 -17.74 15.84
C GLU A 504 -9.04 -17.82 17.37
N SER A 505 -9.52 -18.94 17.92
CA SER A 505 -9.54 -19.15 19.37
C SER A 505 -8.14 -19.09 19.99
N LEU A 506 -8.04 -18.40 21.12
CA LEU A 506 -6.82 -18.28 21.92
C LEU A 506 -6.96 -19.04 23.24
N TYR A 507 -5.99 -19.89 23.53
CA TYR A 507 -5.93 -20.67 24.78
C TYR A 507 -4.59 -20.44 25.45
N SER A 508 -4.61 -20.16 26.76
CA SER A 508 -3.40 -20.08 27.56
C SER A 508 -3.60 -20.77 28.92
N LEU A 509 -2.61 -21.58 29.28
CA LEU A 509 -2.55 -22.23 30.59
C LEU A 509 -1.30 -21.69 31.28
N LYS A 510 -1.45 -20.97 32.40
CA LYS A 510 -0.31 -20.48 33.21
C LYS A 510 -0.41 -21.06 34.60
N LYS A 511 0.68 -21.61 35.14
CA LYS A 511 0.81 -21.97 36.53
C LYS A 511 1.10 -20.71 37.35
N ASN A 512 0.23 -20.38 38.32
CA ASN A 512 0.53 -19.36 39.32
C ASN A 512 1.13 -20.08 40.56
N GLY A 513 2.46 -20.08 40.65
CA GLY A 513 3.25 -20.39 41.84
C GLY A 513 2.94 -21.70 42.64
N ASN A 514 1.70 -22.01 42.94
CA ASN A 514 1.23 -23.21 43.64
C ASN A 514 0.32 -24.04 42.72
N GLU A 515 0.45 -25.35 42.77
CA GLU A 515 -0.23 -26.32 41.91
C GLU A 515 -1.77 -26.26 41.87
N GLU A 516 -2.40 -25.61 42.83
CA GLU A 516 -3.86 -25.46 42.93
C GLU A 516 -4.47 -24.31 42.13
N ASN A 517 -3.66 -23.37 41.55
CA ASN A 517 -4.16 -22.19 40.85
C ASN A 517 -3.70 -22.17 39.36
N LEU A 518 -4.26 -23.05 38.56
CA LEU A 518 -4.14 -22.99 37.09
C LEU A 518 -5.01 -21.81 36.54
N MET A 519 -4.39 -20.77 36.06
CA MET A 519 -5.09 -19.73 35.33
C MET A 519 -5.35 -20.22 33.90
N ARG A 520 -6.62 -20.51 33.60
CA ARG A 520 -7.07 -20.86 32.24
C ARG A 520 -7.65 -19.62 31.57
N ILE A 521 -7.08 -19.25 30.44
CA ILE A 521 -7.61 -18.21 29.55
C ILE A 521 -8.14 -18.91 28.32
N ARG A 522 -9.41 -18.64 27.98
CA ARG A 522 -10.06 -19.15 26.77
C ARG A 522 -10.82 -18.02 26.12
N ILE A 523 -10.44 -17.68 24.90
CA ILE A 523 -11.07 -16.63 24.09
C ILE A 523 -11.44 -17.28 22.76
N ASP A 524 -12.73 -17.55 22.58
CA ASP A 524 -13.20 -18.27 21.39
C ASP A 524 -13.21 -17.37 20.13
N LYS A 525 -13.49 -16.08 20.29
CA LYS A 525 -13.59 -15.10 19.19
C LYS A 525 -12.96 -13.78 19.64
N PRO A 526 -11.65 -13.65 19.59
CA PRO A 526 -10.97 -12.43 20.01
C PRO A 526 -11.38 -11.23 19.15
N LYS A 527 -11.76 -10.12 19.78
CA LYS A 527 -12.17 -8.85 19.12
C LYS A 527 -11.16 -7.77 19.47
N LEU A 528 -10.01 -7.84 18.80
CA LEU A 528 -8.89 -6.93 18.97
C LEU A 528 -8.75 -6.03 17.76
N SER A 529 -8.70 -4.72 17.98
CA SER A 529 -8.21 -3.76 16.98
C SER A 529 -6.87 -3.20 17.43
N VAL A 530 -6.00 -2.91 16.49
CA VAL A 530 -4.63 -2.44 16.75
C VAL A 530 -4.36 -1.20 15.94
N LEU A 531 -3.85 -0.15 16.57
CA LEU A 531 -3.27 0.99 15.89
C LEU A 531 -1.89 1.28 16.46
N VAL A 532 -0.89 1.25 15.62
CA VAL A 532 0.49 1.60 15.94
C VAL A 532 0.91 2.78 15.08
N SER A 533 1.64 3.72 15.65
CA SER A 533 2.34 4.72 14.85
C SER A 533 3.82 4.81 15.20
N SER A 534 4.66 4.98 14.20
CA SER A 534 6.11 5.01 14.40
C SER A 534 6.86 5.70 13.25
N THR A 535 8.17 5.82 13.43
CA THR A 535 9.10 6.10 12.34
C THR A 535 9.49 4.80 11.61
N GLU A 536 10.09 4.92 10.42
CA GLU A 536 10.58 3.75 9.67
C GLU A 536 11.58 2.90 10.46
N SER A 537 12.50 3.55 11.18
CA SER A 537 13.50 2.84 12.00
C SER A 537 12.88 2.07 13.17
N GLN A 538 11.82 2.60 13.76
CA GLN A 538 11.07 1.93 14.83
C GLN A 538 10.24 0.76 14.26
N MET A 539 9.58 0.96 13.10
CA MET A 539 8.82 -0.11 12.44
C MET A 539 9.69 -1.34 12.17
N ARG A 540 10.92 -1.14 11.66
CA ARG A 540 11.85 -2.25 11.39
C ARG A 540 12.21 -3.05 12.64
N LYS A 541 12.13 -2.45 13.83
CA LYS A 541 12.34 -3.15 15.10
C LYS A 541 11.13 -3.96 15.53
N VAL A 542 9.92 -3.51 15.19
CA VAL A 542 8.64 -4.16 15.51
C VAL A 542 8.33 -5.26 14.49
N LEU A 543 8.40 -4.92 13.21
CA LEU A 543 8.13 -5.82 12.07
C LEU A 543 9.47 -6.10 11.36
N SER A 544 10.18 -7.10 11.85
CA SER A 544 11.40 -7.59 11.19
C SER A 544 11.07 -8.34 9.90
N ALA A 545 12.09 -8.68 9.10
CA ALA A 545 11.92 -9.52 7.91
C ALA A 545 11.28 -10.87 8.26
N ASP A 546 11.68 -11.50 9.39
CA ASP A 546 11.09 -12.74 9.88
C ASP A 546 9.59 -12.60 10.18
N GLU A 547 9.16 -11.45 10.76
CA GLU A 547 7.73 -11.17 11.02
C GLU A 547 6.94 -10.89 9.73
N ALA A 548 7.59 -10.35 8.70
CA ALA A 548 6.99 -10.22 7.39
C ALA A 548 6.76 -11.59 6.74
N GLU A 549 7.74 -12.50 6.81
CA GLU A 549 7.65 -13.87 6.31
C GLU A 549 6.64 -14.71 7.11
N ASN A 550 6.57 -14.56 8.43
CA ASN A 550 5.58 -15.22 9.30
C ASN A 550 4.15 -14.72 9.08
N GLY A 551 3.95 -13.73 8.23
CA GLY A 551 2.65 -13.21 7.83
C GLY A 551 2.00 -12.26 8.85
N LEU A 552 2.71 -11.76 9.86
CA LEU A 552 2.18 -10.73 10.76
C LEU A 552 1.96 -9.42 10.01
N MET A 553 2.95 -9.01 9.21
CA MET A 553 2.88 -7.79 8.43
C MET A 553 1.67 -7.73 7.49
N SER A 554 1.29 -8.87 6.88
CA SER A 554 0.14 -8.95 5.98
C SER A 554 -1.22 -8.74 6.65
N ARG A 555 -1.27 -8.65 7.98
CA ARG A 555 -2.47 -8.39 8.77
C ARG A 555 -2.67 -6.92 9.11
N PHE A 556 -1.63 -6.11 8.88
CA PHE A 556 -1.69 -4.66 9.07
C PHE A 556 -2.04 -3.94 7.77
N LEU A 557 -2.95 -2.99 7.88
CA LEU A 557 -3.12 -1.93 6.90
C LEU A 557 -2.08 -0.84 7.20
N PHE A 558 -1.39 -0.36 6.20
CA PHE A 558 -0.37 0.68 6.37
C PHE A 558 -0.82 2.01 5.81
N TYR A 559 -0.45 3.08 6.49
CA TYR A 559 -0.56 4.43 5.99
C TYR A 559 0.74 5.19 6.24
N ILE A 560 1.38 5.67 5.17
CA ILE A 560 2.63 6.44 5.23
C ILE A 560 2.28 7.90 5.09
N VAL A 561 2.51 8.67 6.14
CA VAL A 561 2.25 10.12 6.16
C VAL A 561 3.24 10.80 5.23
N PRO A 562 2.78 11.57 4.24
CA PRO A 562 3.67 12.34 3.38
C PRO A 562 4.51 13.32 4.19
N ASN A 563 5.76 13.52 3.78
CA ASN A 563 6.64 14.50 4.39
C ASN A 563 6.71 15.73 3.50
N ASP A 564 5.79 16.66 3.68
CA ASP A 564 5.83 17.95 3.03
C ASP A 564 6.73 18.90 3.84
N LYS A 565 7.70 19.51 3.15
CA LYS A 565 8.63 20.48 3.76
C LYS A 565 7.98 21.84 4.06
N LYS A 566 6.69 21.87 4.39
CA LYS A 566 5.97 23.09 4.72
C LYS A 566 5.99 23.34 6.22
N TRP A 567 6.18 24.58 6.62
CA TRP A 567 5.91 25.02 7.97
C TRP A 567 4.42 25.32 8.09
N TYR A 568 3.76 24.76 9.09
CA TYR A 568 2.35 24.96 9.36
C TYR A 568 2.17 25.83 10.61
N ASP A 569 1.17 26.74 10.55
CA ASP A 569 0.78 27.53 11.72
C ASP A 569 0.07 26.64 12.74
N GLY A 570 0.75 26.39 13.86
CA GLY A 570 0.20 25.59 14.97
C GLY A 570 -0.80 26.34 15.87
N TRP A 571 -1.02 27.65 15.65
CA TRP A 571 -1.87 28.48 16.49
C TRP A 571 -3.31 28.58 15.97
N SER A 572 -3.55 28.25 14.71
CA SER A 572 -4.84 28.42 14.04
C SER A 572 -5.86 27.29 14.29
N SER A 573 -5.50 26.22 15.03
CA SER A 573 -6.42 25.12 15.27
C SER A 573 -7.43 25.45 16.38
N ASN A 574 -8.60 25.92 16.01
CA ASN A 574 -9.78 26.04 16.88
C ASN A 574 -10.51 24.70 17.01
N THR A 575 -10.10 23.85 17.93
CA THR A 575 -10.86 22.63 18.23
C THR A 575 -11.41 22.67 19.66
N GLU A 576 -12.34 23.56 19.93
CA GLU A 576 -13.26 23.46 21.06
C GLU A 576 -14.42 22.48 20.81
N ALA A 577 -14.46 21.81 19.66
CA ALA A 577 -15.51 20.86 19.33
C ALA A 577 -15.48 19.68 20.30
N ASP A 578 -16.66 19.33 20.85
CA ASP A 578 -16.80 18.08 21.60
C ASP A 578 -16.70 16.89 20.64
N ILE A 579 -15.45 16.43 20.44
CA ILE A 579 -15.12 15.34 19.53
C ILE A 579 -15.88 14.06 19.93
N GLY A 580 -16.11 13.85 21.22
CA GLY A 580 -16.87 12.70 21.72
C GLY A 580 -18.34 12.72 21.24
N ALA A 581 -18.93 13.91 21.12
CA ALA A 581 -20.30 14.07 20.69
C ALA A 581 -20.54 13.64 19.23
N ILE A 582 -19.51 13.64 18.36
CA ILE A 582 -19.67 13.24 16.96
C ILE A 582 -20.14 11.79 16.88
N LEU A 583 -19.48 10.87 17.59
CA LEU A 583 -19.84 9.45 17.56
C LEU A 583 -21.08 9.13 18.42
N THR A 584 -21.25 9.81 19.56
CA THR A 584 -22.40 9.55 20.46
C THR A 584 -23.73 10.01 19.87
N LYS A 585 -23.76 11.01 18.97
CA LYS A 585 -24.93 11.35 18.16
C LYS A 585 -25.36 10.21 17.22
N LEU A 586 -24.39 9.40 16.77
CA LEU A 586 -24.63 8.28 15.87
C LEU A 586 -25.01 7.02 16.63
N ILE A 587 -24.27 6.70 17.71
CA ILE A 587 -24.43 5.51 18.54
C ILE A 587 -24.32 5.91 20.00
N ASP A 588 -25.44 5.80 20.73
CA ASP A 588 -25.43 6.00 22.18
C ASP A 588 -24.56 4.93 22.87
N PRO A 589 -23.65 5.29 23.80
CA PRO A 589 -22.80 4.34 24.53
C PRO A 589 -23.58 3.24 25.26
N GLU A 590 -24.83 3.51 25.72
CA GLU A 590 -25.67 2.48 26.33
C GLU A 590 -26.16 1.47 25.28
N VAL A 591 -26.58 1.95 24.12
CA VAL A 591 -26.96 1.09 22.99
C VAL A 591 -25.78 0.26 22.49
N TRP A 592 -24.59 0.89 22.42
CA TRP A 592 -23.35 0.18 22.09
C TRP A 592 -23.07 -0.96 23.09
N MET A 593 -23.18 -0.70 24.40
CA MET A 593 -22.96 -1.72 25.42
C MET A 593 -23.96 -2.88 25.28
N GLN A 594 -25.22 -2.61 24.93
CA GLN A 594 -26.19 -3.66 24.65
C GLN A 594 -25.74 -4.54 23.46
N TRP A 595 -25.16 -3.96 22.39
CA TRP A 595 -24.67 -4.74 21.24
C TRP A 595 -23.50 -5.66 21.60
N THR A 596 -22.75 -5.36 22.65
CA THR A 596 -21.63 -6.22 23.09
C THR A 596 -22.09 -7.60 23.59
N VAL A 597 -23.33 -7.70 24.09
CA VAL A 597 -23.94 -8.91 24.66
C VAL A 597 -25.07 -9.49 23.77
N GLN A 598 -25.48 -8.81 22.69
CA GLN A 598 -26.50 -9.29 21.76
C GLN A 598 -25.93 -10.37 20.82
N ASN A 599 -26.86 -11.13 20.23
CA ASN A 599 -26.53 -12.11 19.19
C ASN A 599 -25.82 -11.46 17.99
N GLU A 600 -24.99 -12.24 17.33
CA GLU A 600 -24.28 -11.84 16.12
C GLU A 600 -25.27 -11.47 15.00
N VAL A 601 -24.91 -10.42 14.29
CA VAL A 601 -25.62 -9.94 13.09
C VAL A 601 -24.76 -10.22 11.88
N HIS A 602 -25.25 -11.07 10.99
CA HIS A 602 -24.52 -11.53 9.83
C HIS A 602 -24.82 -10.69 8.61
N TYR A 603 -23.75 -10.11 8.03
CA TYR A 603 -23.80 -9.42 6.76
C TYR A 603 -23.63 -10.37 5.60
N THR A 604 -24.37 -10.12 4.52
CA THR A 604 -24.20 -10.72 3.20
C THR A 604 -23.71 -9.66 2.21
N MET A 605 -23.21 -10.10 1.07
CA MET A 605 -22.87 -9.22 -0.04
C MET A 605 -23.98 -9.23 -1.08
N SER A 606 -24.35 -8.07 -1.61
CA SER A 606 -25.21 -8.04 -2.80
C SER A 606 -24.48 -8.72 -3.98
N LYS A 607 -25.23 -9.09 -5.01
CA LYS A 607 -24.62 -9.70 -6.20
C LYS A 607 -23.56 -8.81 -6.82
N GLU A 608 -23.81 -7.51 -6.89
CA GLU A 608 -22.90 -6.50 -7.41
C GLU A 608 -21.68 -6.35 -6.51
N ALA A 609 -21.86 -6.26 -5.18
CA ALA A 609 -20.76 -6.17 -4.22
C ALA A 609 -19.83 -7.38 -4.30
N TYR A 610 -20.44 -8.59 -4.38
CA TYR A 610 -19.67 -9.82 -4.57
C TYR A 610 -18.88 -9.78 -5.88
N GLN A 611 -19.51 -9.40 -6.99
CA GLN A 611 -18.87 -9.36 -8.30
C GLN A 611 -17.71 -8.37 -8.33
N TYR A 612 -17.90 -7.13 -7.86
CA TYR A 612 -16.84 -6.12 -7.82
C TYR A 612 -15.65 -6.58 -6.97
N HIS A 613 -15.92 -7.20 -5.81
CA HIS A 613 -14.86 -7.73 -4.97
C HIS A 613 -14.07 -8.84 -5.68
N GLN A 614 -14.77 -9.81 -6.29
CA GLN A 614 -14.14 -10.93 -6.98
C GLN A 614 -13.34 -10.48 -8.20
N ASP A 615 -13.91 -9.60 -9.02
CA ASP A 615 -13.25 -9.09 -10.22
C ASP A 615 -11.96 -8.36 -9.88
N TYR A 616 -12.00 -7.49 -8.85
CA TYR A 616 -10.84 -6.75 -8.42
C TYR A 616 -9.71 -7.66 -7.92
N PHE A 617 -10.00 -8.58 -7.02
CA PHE A 617 -8.96 -9.43 -6.41
C PHE A 617 -8.50 -10.57 -7.32
N ASN A 618 -9.38 -11.14 -8.13
CA ASN A 618 -8.99 -12.14 -9.13
C ASN A 618 -8.01 -11.52 -10.12
N GLN A 619 -8.29 -10.32 -10.61
CA GLN A 619 -7.42 -9.70 -11.57
C GLN A 619 -6.08 -9.26 -10.98
N ILE A 620 -6.02 -8.76 -9.73
CA ILE A 620 -4.74 -8.55 -9.07
C ILE A 620 -3.97 -9.88 -9.00
N ASN A 621 -4.66 -10.98 -8.64
CA ASN A 621 -4.05 -12.29 -8.51
C ASN A 621 -3.55 -12.82 -9.87
N ASP A 622 -4.33 -12.64 -10.93
CA ASP A 622 -4.01 -13.15 -12.28
C ASP A 622 -2.88 -12.35 -12.94
N ASN A 623 -2.75 -11.08 -12.62
CA ASN A 623 -1.68 -10.21 -13.11
C ASN A 623 -0.52 -10.05 -12.11
N TRP A 624 -0.50 -10.86 -11.03
CA TRP A 624 0.54 -10.79 -10.02
C TRP A 624 1.85 -11.31 -10.58
N PRO A 625 2.95 -10.54 -10.51
CA PRO A 625 4.22 -10.98 -11.03
C PRO A 625 4.76 -12.19 -10.27
N ASP A 626 5.32 -13.15 -11.00
CA ASP A 626 5.94 -14.34 -10.41
C ASP A 626 7.05 -13.97 -9.41
N GLU A 627 7.79 -12.90 -9.69
CA GLU A 627 8.86 -12.38 -8.84
C GLU A 627 8.37 -11.90 -7.46
N LEU A 628 7.09 -11.57 -7.35
CA LEU A 628 6.47 -11.12 -6.10
C LEU A 628 5.55 -12.19 -5.48
N PHE A 629 5.66 -13.44 -5.92
CA PHE A 629 4.79 -14.52 -5.43
C PHE A 629 4.91 -14.73 -3.91
N SER A 630 6.08 -14.50 -3.34
CA SER A 630 6.30 -14.60 -1.88
C SER A 630 5.40 -13.67 -1.05
N ILE A 631 4.95 -12.55 -1.64
CA ILE A 631 4.10 -11.57 -0.98
C ILE A 631 2.62 -11.62 -1.40
N ILE A 632 2.20 -12.64 -2.16
CA ILE A 632 0.80 -12.82 -2.55
C ILE A 632 -0.15 -12.90 -1.34
N SER A 633 0.36 -13.31 -0.20
CA SER A 633 -0.40 -13.32 1.06
C SER A 633 -0.90 -11.94 1.49
N LEU A 634 -0.19 -10.86 1.10
CA LEU A 634 -0.60 -9.48 1.35
C LEU A 634 -1.91 -9.19 0.63
N ILE A 635 -2.02 -9.57 -0.64
CA ILE A 635 -3.20 -9.37 -1.48
C ILE A 635 -4.39 -10.19 -0.97
N ARG A 636 -4.17 -11.47 -0.63
CA ARG A 636 -5.24 -12.35 -0.15
C ARG A 636 -5.89 -11.83 1.13
N ARG A 637 -5.08 -11.25 2.05
CA ARG A 637 -5.60 -10.65 3.28
C ARG A 637 -6.24 -9.27 3.06
N ALA A 638 -5.78 -8.53 2.06
CA ALA A 638 -6.43 -7.29 1.66
C ALA A 638 -7.89 -7.52 1.23
N GLY A 639 -8.20 -8.65 0.59
CA GLY A 639 -9.57 -9.03 0.25
C GLY A 639 -10.50 -9.10 1.47
N THR A 640 -10.05 -9.77 2.56
CA THR A 640 -10.82 -9.83 3.82
C THR A 640 -10.94 -8.46 4.47
N ALA A 641 -9.86 -7.66 4.48
CA ALA A 641 -9.88 -6.31 5.05
C ALA A 641 -10.82 -5.38 4.27
N THR A 642 -10.88 -5.50 2.93
CA THR A 642 -11.82 -4.75 2.10
C THR A 642 -13.28 -5.06 2.47
N ALA A 643 -13.60 -6.34 2.69
CA ALA A 643 -14.94 -6.72 3.12
C ALA A 643 -15.28 -6.16 4.52
N ARG A 644 -14.32 -6.11 5.47
CA ARG A 644 -14.52 -5.46 6.79
C ARG A 644 -14.80 -3.97 6.64
N ILE A 645 -14.05 -3.27 5.80
CA ILE A 645 -14.25 -1.85 5.50
C ILE A 645 -15.62 -1.63 4.87
N ALA A 646 -16.02 -2.46 3.93
CA ALA A 646 -17.34 -2.36 3.28
C ALA A 646 -18.49 -2.52 4.28
N VAL A 647 -18.42 -3.50 5.18
CA VAL A 647 -19.43 -3.69 6.23
C VAL A 647 -19.46 -2.50 7.20
N LEU A 648 -18.30 -1.96 7.58
CA LEU A 648 -18.22 -0.75 8.41
C LEU A 648 -18.91 0.44 7.75
N ILE A 649 -18.62 0.70 6.48
CA ILE A 649 -19.21 1.82 5.73
C ILE A 649 -20.73 1.62 5.60
N GLU A 650 -21.18 0.40 5.33
CA GLU A 650 -22.63 0.09 5.23
C GLU A 650 -23.35 0.34 6.55
N GLU A 651 -22.74 -0.03 7.69
CA GLU A 651 -23.29 0.26 9.03
C GLU A 651 -23.40 1.77 9.29
N LEU A 652 -22.32 2.52 9.00
CA LEU A 652 -22.31 3.96 9.20
C LEU A 652 -23.36 4.64 8.32
N ASN A 653 -23.47 4.32 7.05
CA ASN A 653 -24.48 4.82 6.12
C ASN A 653 -25.91 4.50 6.60
N TYR A 654 -26.10 3.30 7.15
CA TYR A 654 -27.41 2.91 7.69
C TYR A 654 -27.80 3.78 8.87
N LEU A 655 -26.89 4.01 9.82
CA LEU A 655 -27.17 4.79 11.02
C LEU A 655 -27.42 6.28 10.72
N GLU A 656 -26.83 6.80 9.67
CA GLU A 656 -27.03 8.18 9.23
C GLU A 656 -28.35 8.41 8.48
N ASN A 657 -28.98 7.36 7.97
CA ASN A 657 -30.20 7.49 7.18
C ASN A 657 -31.44 7.66 8.07
N PRO A 658 -32.07 8.86 8.10
CA PRO A 658 -33.21 9.12 8.98
C PRO A 658 -34.43 8.25 8.67
N LYS A 659 -34.65 7.87 7.40
CA LYS A 659 -35.78 7.02 6.98
C LYS A 659 -35.63 5.59 7.49
N LYS A 660 -34.44 5.11 7.67
CA LYS A 660 -34.17 3.77 8.19
C LYS A 660 -34.24 3.73 9.73
N LYS A 661 -33.99 4.85 10.44
CA LYS A 661 -34.14 4.96 11.90
C LYS A 661 -35.58 4.82 12.36
N THR A 662 -36.60 5.12 11.52
CA THR A 662 -38.03 5.09 11.88
C THR A 662 -38.66 3.70 11.83
N GLY A 663 -37.91 2.65 11.51
CA GLY A 663 -38.42 1.27 11.47
C GLY A 663 -39.44 0.95 10.37
N LEU A 664 -39.68 1.89 9.46
CA LEU A 664 -40.64 1.74 8.36
C LEU A 664 -40.21 0.75 7.27
N VAL A 665 -38.92 0.37 7.23
CA VAL A 665 -38.35 -0.61 6.30
C VAL A 665 -37.57 -1.65 7.10
N ALA A 666 -37.85 -2.93 6.86
CA ALA A 666 -37.09 -4.02 7.46
C ALA A 666 -35.62 -3.88 7.07
N ARG A 667 -34.71 -3.91 8.09
CA ARG A 667 -33.29 -3.80 7.85
C ARG A 667 -32.75 -5.03 7.14
N GLN A 668 -32.12 -4.81 5.98
CA GLN A 668 -31.36 -5.84 5.29
C GLN A 668 -29.86 -5.63 5.62
N TYR A 669 -29.24 -6.64 6.20
CA TYR A 669 -27.81 -6.64 6.51
C TYR A 669 -27.03 -7.12 5.28
N THR A 670 -27.00 -6.25 4.26
CA THR A 670 -26.39 -6.56 2.96
C THR A 670 -25.55 -5.37 2.51
N VAL A 671 -24.31 -5.65 2.16
CA VAL A 671 -23.39 -4.66 1.59
C VAL A 671 -23.80 -4.38 0.15
N SER A 672 -23.98 -3.11 -0.19
CA SER A 672 -24.30 -2.65 -1.54
C SER A 672 -23.09 -2.65 -2.47
N GLY A 673 -23.34 -2.66 -3.78
CA GLY A 673 -22.25 -2.52 -4.78
C GLY A 673 -21.48 -1.20 -4.64
N GLU A 674 -22.18 -0.09 -4.39
CA GLU A 674 -21.58 1.23 -4.19
C GLU A 674 -20.64 1.26 -2.98
N THR A 675 -21.07 0.68 -1.86
CA THR A 675 -20.26 0.57 -0.65
C THR A 675 -19.03 -0.29 -0.89
N MET A 676 -19.15 -1.40 -1.62
CA MET A 676 -18.02 -2.25 -1.96
C MET A 676 -17.04 -1.53 -2.87
N MET A 677 -17.50 -0.77 -3.87
CA MET A 677 -16.61 0.03 -4.72
C MET A 677 -15.83 1.06 -3.91
N LEU A 678 -16.47 1.76 -2.97
CA LEU A 678 -15.75 2.69 -2.09
C LEU A 678 -14.69 1.97 -1.24
N ALA A 679 -15.03 0.80 -0.68
CA ALA A 679 -14.06 0.01 0.09
C ALA A 679 -12.87 -0.45 -0.77
N ILE A 680 -13.09 -0.79 -2.03
CA ILE A 680 -12.03 -1.11 -3.00
C ILE A 680 -11.16 0.13 -3.28
N GLU A 681 -11.75 1.31 -3.50
CA GLU A 681 -10.97 2.54 -3.72
C GLU A 681 -10.10 2.89 -2.50
N ILE A 682 -10.62 2.72 -1.29
CA ILE A 682 -9.84 2.85 -0.05
C ILE A 682 -8.68 1.82 -0.04
N MET A 683 -8.97 0.57 -0.37
CA MET A 683 -7.97 -0.49 -0.37
C MET A 683 -6.89 -0.29 -1.43
N LYS A 684 -7.20 0.26 -2.59
CA LYS A 684 -6.20 0.62 -3.62
C LYS A 684 -5.14 1.57 -3.06
N VAL A 685 -5.55 2.56 -2.29
CA VAL A 685 -4.62 3.46 -1.58
C VAL A 685 -3.77 2.66 -0.59
N LEU A 686 -4.42 1.88 0.28
CA LEU A 686 -3.75 1.17 1.37
C LEU A 686 -2.78 0.07 0.87
N LEU A 687 -3.08 -0.57 -0.25
CA LEU A 687 -2.17 -1.56 -0.86
C LEU A 687 -0.85 -0.94 -1.28
N GLN A 688 -0.85 0.26 -1.84
CA GLN A 688 0.40 0.93 -2.21
C GLN A 688 1.25 1.26 -0.97
N HIS A 689 0.61 1.74 0.09
CA HIS A 689 1.29 1.99 1.36
C HIS A 689 1.86 0.70 1.97
N LEU A 690 1.13 -0.41 1.87
CA LEU A 690 1.59 -1.72 2.32
C LEU A 690 2.84 -2.19 1.57
N PHE A 691 2.88 -2.02 0.24
CA PHE A 691 4.06 -2.37 -0.56
C PHE A 691 5.28 -1.53 -0.20
N VAL A 692 5.11 -0.23 0.01
CA VAL A 692 6.21 0.64 0.45
C VAL A 692 6.69 0.24 1.84
N ALA A 693 5.77 -0.05 2.77
CA ALA A 693 6.12 -0.53 4.11
C ALA A 693 6.90 -1.86 4.05
N TRP A 694 6.47 -2.78 3.18
CA TRP A 694 7.17 -4.03 2.94
C TRP A 694 8.60 -3.77 2.42
N GLN A 695 8.79 -2.90 1.43
CA GLN A 695 10.12 -2.55 0.93
C GLN A 695 11.02 -1.92 2.00
N ILE A 696 10.46 -1.09 2.89
CA ILE A 696 11.18 -0.51 4.00
C ILE A 696 11.70 -1.61 4.95
N THR A 697 10.91 -2.65 5.18
CA THR A 697 11.28 -3.77 6.06
C THR A 697 12.44 -4.57 5.47
N TYR A 698 12.42 -4.86 4.18
CA TYR A 698 13.46 -5.64 3.51
C TYR A 698 14.75 -4.88 3.20
N LYS A 699 14.75 -3.54 3.17
CA LYS A 699 15.99 -2.75 3.04
C LYS A 699 17.01 -2.98 4.16
N GLN A 700 16.60 -3.56 5.27
CA GLN A 700 17.48 -3.82 6.40
C GLN A 700 18.52 -4.93 6.13
N GLU A 701 18.27 -5.85 5.20
CA GLU A 701 19.26 -6.86 4.85
C GLU A 701 20.39 -6.25 4.04
N ASP A 702 20.10 -5.39 3.09
CA ASP A 702 21.11 -4.62 2.34
C ASP A 702 21.94 -3.69 3.25
N ASP A 703 21.30 -3.06 4.25
CA ASP A 703 21.97 -2.17 5.21
C ASP A 703 22.74 -2.95 6.28
N ARG A 704 22.34 -4.17 6.62
CA ARG A 704 23.13 -5.05 7.50
C ARG A 704 24.36 -5.60 6.78
N GLU A 705 24.24 -5.96 5.50
CA GLU A 705 25.37 -6.36 4.67
C GLU A 705 26.38 -5.21 4.50
N THR A 706 25.91 -3.97 4.29
CA THR A 706 26.76 -2.77 4.28
C THR A 706 27.38 -2.48 5.65
N ASN A 707 26.65 -2.75 6.75
CA ASN A 707 27.18 -2.59 8.12
C ASN A 707 28.14 -3.71 8.51
N VAL A 708 27.94 -4.94 8.01
CA VAL A 708 28.92 -6.04 8.17
C VAL A 708 30.17 -5.74 7.35
N GLN A 709 30.05 -5.27 6.10
CA GLN A 709 31.19 -4.82 5.31
C GLN A 709 31.90 -3.61 5.95
N THR A 710 31.18 -2.66 6.53
CA THR A 710 31.78 -1.54 7.29
C THR A 710 32.43 -2.01 8.59
N SER A 711 31.87 -3.02 9.28
CA SER A 711 32.49 -3.59 10.48
C SER A 711 33.75 -4.40 10.14
N ASP A 712 33.73 -5.17 9.07
CA ASP A 712 34.87 -5.92 8.57
C ASP A 712 35.99 -4.98 8.00
N THR A 713 35.58 -3.99 7.22
CA THR A 713 36.48 -2.92 6.77
C THR A 713 37.08 -2.16 7.94
N ARG A 714 36.32 -1.90 8.99
CA ARG A 714 36.79 -1.27 10.22
C ARG A 714 37.76 -2.15 10.97
N ALA A 715 37.52 -3.46 11.08
CA ALA A 715 38.44 -4.41 11.68
C ALA A 715 39.77 -4.47 10.92
N LYS A 716 39.70 -4.52 9.58
CA LYS A 716 40.89 -4.48 8.70
C LYS A 716 41.67 -3.16 8.82
N VAL A 717 40.98 -2.03 8.97
CA VAL A 717 41.61 -0.72 9.23
C VAL A 717 42.30 -0.69 10.59
N ILE A 718 41.68 -1.24 11.63
CA ILE A 718 42.29 -1.34 12.97
C ILE A 718 43.50 -2.25 12.96
N ASP A 719 43.46 -3.42 12.31
CA ASP A 719 44.54 -4.34 12.17
C ASP A 719 45.74 -3.69 11.45
N LEU A 720 45.49 -2.98 10.35
CA LEU A 720 46.46 -2.27 9.58
C LEU A 720 47.11 -1.12 10.38
N LEU A 721 46.30 -0.36 11.15
CA LEU A 721 46.80 0.70 12.02
C LEU A 721 47.54 0.16 13.27
N THR A 722 47.25 -1.07 13.70
CA THR A 722 47.95 -1.76 14.77
C THR A 722 49.36 -2.18 14.29
N LYS A 723 49.47 -2.64 13.04
CA LYS A 723 50.74 -2.99 12.40
C LYS A 723 51.57 -1.76 12.00
N GLU A 724 50.89 -0.71 11.53
CA GLU A 724 51.49 0.54 11.09
C GLU A 724 50.75 1.76 11.66
N PRO A 725 51.04 2.19 12.89
CA PRO A 725 50.32 3.29 13.55
C PRO A 725 50.38 4.64 12.81
N ALA A 726 51.40 4.85 12.01
CA ALA A 726 51.62 6.06 11.22
C ALA A 726 50.93 6.04 9.84
N ALA A 727 50.28 4.93 9.44
CA ALA A 727 49.64 4.81 8.13
C ALA A 727 48.55 5.87 7.93
N GLY A 728 48.69 6.70 6.90
CA GLY A 728 47.73 7.72 6.53
C GLY A 728 46.53 7.12 5.77
N TYR A 729 45.40 7.82 5.80
CA TYR A 729 44.19 7.37 5.12
C TYR A 729 44.35 7.06 3.62
N LYS A 730 45.30 7.69 2.95
CA LYS A 730 45.61 7.39 1.53
C LYS A 730 46.21 5.99 1.37
N LYS A 731 47.13 5.57 2.28
CA LYS A 731 47.71 4.25 2.28
C LYS A 731 46.67 3.19 2.62
N VAL A 732 45.85 3.44 3.65
CA VAL A 732 44.77 2.57 4.05
C VAL A 732 43.75 2.37 2.91
N ALA A 733 43.41 3.44 2.18
CA ALA A 733 42.48 3.36 1.02
C ALA A 733 43.03 2.44 -0.08
N ASN A 734 44.33 2.57 -0.39
CA ASN A 734 44.97 1.80 -1.46
C ASN A 734 45.16 0.32 -1.06
N GLU A 735 45.56 0.02 0.17
CA GLU A 735 45.83 -1.35 0.64
C GLU A 735 44.51 -2.16 0.84
N LEU A 736 43.44 -1.49 1.28
CA LEU A 736 42.15 -2.16 1.51
C LEU A 736 41.19 -2.03 0.33
N GLY A 737 41.56 -1.35 -0.78
CA GLY A 737 40.73 -1.17 -1.95
C GLY A 737 39.45 -0.37 -1.67
N ILE A 738 39.43 0.52 -0.68
CA ILE A 738 38.27 1.31 -0.26
C ILE A 738 38.37 2.77 -0.68
N SER A 739 37.23 3.48 -0.72
CA SER A 739 37.23 4.90 -1.05
C SER A 739 38.06 5.73 -0.05
N ARG A 740 38.71 6.81 -0.50
CA ARG A 740 39.48 7.71 0.37
C ARG A 740 38.65 8.36 1.48
N GLU A 741 37.38 8.59 1.24
CA GLU A 741 36.42 9.11 2.25
C GLU A 741 36.15 8.09 3.34
N LEU A 742 35.88 6.85 2.96
CA LEU A 742 35.65 5.73 3.88
C LEU A 742 36.89 5.43 4.71
N ALA A 743 38.09 5.39 4.09
CA ALA A 743 39.33 5.24 4.78
C ALA A 743 39.60 6.38 5.78
N ARG A 744 39.32 7.63 5.41
CA ARG A 744 39.46 8.81 6.29
C ARG A 744 38.54 8.71 7.51
N HIS A 745 37.31 8.27 7.31
CA HIS A 745 36.33 8.07 8.39
C HIS A 745 36.82 7.00 9.37
N HIS A 746 37.15 5.83 8.90
CA HIS A 746 37.59 4.71 9.75
C HIS A 746 38.94 4.93 10.44
N VAL A 747 39.92 5.54 9.80
CA VAL A 747 41.18 5.93 10.42
C VAL A 747 40.98 6.94 11.55
N ARG A 748 40.09 7.92 11.37
CA ARG A 748 39.76 8.91 12.40
C ARG A 748 39.07 8.27 13.60
N GLU A 749 38.13 7.38 13.38
CA GLU A 749 37.41 6.66 14.43
C GLU A 749 38.32 5.64 15.17
N ALA A 750 39.16 4.93 14.45
CA ALA A 750 40.11 4.01 15.08
C ALA A 750 41.13 4.75 15.98
N ARG A 751 41.67 5.89 15.54
CA ARG A 751 42.58 6.70 16.33
C ARG A 751 41.96 7.32 17.56
N LYS A 752 40.71 7.73 17.53
CA LYS A 752 39.97 8.20 18.73
C LYS A 752 39.88 7.14 19.82
N ARG A 753 39.74 5.87 19.47
CA ARG A 753 39.63 4.76 20.43
C ARG A 753 41.01 4.35 21.00
N VAL A 754 42.06 4.47 20.22
CA VAL A 754 43.45 4.19 20.67
C VAL A 754 43.90 5.28 21.63
N VAL A 755 43.51 6.53 21.44
CA VAL A 755 43.85 7.66 22.33
C VAL A 755 42.99 7.69 23.58
N GLY A 756 41.69 7.28 23.49
CA GLY A 756 40.73 7.23 24.64
C GLY A 756 40.89 5.99 25.53
N GLY A 757 41.77 5.04 25.19
CA GLY A 757 42.01 3.83 25.98
C GLY A 757 43.17 3.96 27.01
N ASN A 758 43.87 5.11 27.06
CA ASN A 758 44.97 5.32 28.00
C ASN A 758 44.59 6.15 29.24
N ASP A 759 43.33 6.61 29.37
CA ASP A 759 42.89 7.41 30.54
C ASP A 759 42.09 6.61 31.59
N GLN A 760 42.17 5.27 31.59
CA GLN A 760 41.58 4.43 32.65
C GLN A 760 42.64 3.41 33.17
N LYS A 761 43.79 3.87 33.54
CA LYS A 761 44.71 3.19 34.49
C LYS A 761 45.60 4.28 35.11
N ASP A 762 45.08 4.89 36.16
CA ASP A 762 45.78 5.33 37.35
C ASP A 762 44.77 5.59 38.46
#